data_3641a33781561a082cae322b83263af8
#
_entry.id   3641a33781561a082cae322b83263af8
#
_cell.length_a   1.000
_cell.length_b   1.000
_cell.length_c   1.000
_cell.angle_alpha   90.00
_cell.angle_beta   90.00
_cell.angle_gamma   90.00
#
_symmetry.space_group_name_H-M   'P 1'
#
loop_
_entity.id
_entity.type
_entity.pdbx_description
1 polymer ?
#
loop_
_entity_poly.entity_id
_entity_poly.type
_entity_poly.pdbx_seq_one_letter_code
_entity_poly.pdbx_strand_id
1 'polypeptide(L)'
;VAKFTAEILIDWNNDGDYSDSNEDVTSYVKSMQYAHQQNLDRDQVSAGVLTVILNNDDHRFSKPKGTITGLLPGRTLWARLWYPYDTFVGTDGTNLSAHSPTQDANWTWVAALNNFQLNGSGAARTSTTSAAHINYLDFLDADVEIAAMYRRGTDSSDHGGFVFRYVDANNYGYVRVTGSAIEFRKKIGGSDSQIATASHTWADNTTKHLQLRLHGTMAVVLVDGVQIAYAAGDAPTLYLRGPVSVADAAINAGTKHGLWCDGAADHTWLQFGGFKSLIHGFIESIVPRPSKGTQYCFIKAHDDISEQQRTEVHYANTGSFPRGTGHSIYVMLNSVGWRARYQMEEANTAVADFEGLKSVDMFVQDAVLQAQMEEDGLFYVDGDGYTRFESRDHRDSAPHTASQATYRDIKNGSDPYFTDMAWEDGDSGIENHNSFAVRRGEIAASGAIVQVWGAEIDANLNTIEFDALEKKTFEFEINSTYDFYLGLSLGDGGVTDYTANTLADDSGTNISSELTVARKQDRSFGRFGEIEVTFGATAGFLTLLRQRGQAWIYTDWFAVVNADATSITAYRDRFKNIACNFIDRSANAEAAGAHRLARKKDPKTRLTLTLMGADVPTARHMMQRRVSDLVTCVYSDMGINDTFFVEGESWTIDQAGFATQQILQLREA
;
A
#
# COMPACT_ATOMS: atom_id res chain seq x y z
N VAL A 1 -7.60 -32.57 -0.73
CA VAL A 1 -6.55 -31.56 -0.51
C VAL A 1 -6.86 -30.39 -1.42
N ALA A 2 -7.04 -29.22 -0.83
CA ALA A 2 -7.24 -28.00 -1.59
C ALA A 2 -5.99 -27.72 -2.46
N LYS A 3 -6.21 -27.36 -3.70
CA LYS A 3 -5.14 -26.97 -4.61
C LYS A 3 -5.16 -25.45 -4.75
N PHE A 4 -4.05 -24.82 -4.46
CA PHE A 4 -3.84 -23.43 -4.83
C PHE A 4 -3.23 -23.37 -6.24
N THR A 5 -3.63 -22.41 -7.04
CA THR A 5 -2.93 -22.07 -8.27
C THR A 5 -2.08 -20.84 -8.01
N ALA A 6 -0.76 -21.02 -8.07
CA ALA A 6 0.16 -19.89 -8.04
C ALA A 6 0.31 -19.33 -9.45
N GLU A 7 0.39 -18.03 -9.57
CA GLU A 7 0.63 -17.33 -10.81
C GLU A 7 1.75 -16.30 -10.61
N ILE A 8 2.74 -16.32 -11.51
CA ILE A 8 3.90 -15.42 -11.47
C ILE A 8 3.97 -14.68 -12.79
N LEU A 9 3.83 -13.38 -12.70
CA LEU A 9 3.91 -12.46 -13.84
C LEU A 9 5.11 -11.56 -13.69
N ILE A 10 5.82 -11.28 -14.78
CA ILE A 10 7.00 -10.41 -14.79
C ILE A 10 6.92 -9.49 -16.00
N ASP A 11 6.88 -8.20 -15.76
CA ASP A 11 6.94 -7.15 -16.76
C ASP A 11 8.38 -6.99 -17.27
N TRP A 12 8.75 -7.75 -18.28
CA TRP A 12 10.12 -7.76 -18.81
C TRP A 12 10.48 -6.51 -19.59
N ASN A 13 9.51 -5.89 -20.25
CA ASN A 13 9.70 -4.70 -21.08
C ASN A 13 9.53 -3.38 -20.31
N ASN A 14 8.95 -3.45 -19.09
CA ASN A 14 8.71 -2.32 -18.18
C ASN A 14 7.70 -1.30 -18.76
N ASP A 15 6.65 -1.79 -19.39
CA ASP A 15 5.57 -0.94 -19.90
C ASP A 15 4.40 -0.78 -18.93
N GLY A 16 4.44 -1.51 -17.81
CA GLY A 16 3.49 -1.42 -16.70
C GLY A 16 2.30 -2.37 -16.81
N ASP A 17 2.31 -3.29 -17.80
CA ASP A 17 1.33 -4.35 -17.89
C ASP A 17 2.00 -5.75 -17.85
N TYR A 18 1.23 -6.81 -17.93
CA TYR A 18 1.67 -8.20 -17.87
C TYR A 18 1.02 -9.04 -18.96
N SER A 19 0.64 -8.43 -20.07
CA SER A 19 -0.12 -9.08 -21.14
C SER A 19 0.74 -9.59 -22.30
N ASP A 20 2.01 -9.23 -22.30
CA ASP A 20 2.93 -9.57 -23.36
C ASP A 20 3.38 -11.04 -23.32
N SER A 21 3.83 -11.52 -24.46
CA SER A 21 4.35 -12.88 -24.58
C SER A 21 5.59 -13.07 -23.69
N ASN A 22 5.64 -14.13 -22.92
CA ASN A 22 6.67 -14.51 -21.94
C ASN A 22 6.63 -13.78 -20.59
N GLU A 23 5.66 -12.93 -20.32
CA GLU A 23 5.49 -12.27 -19.02
C GLU A 23 4.81 -13.19 -18.00
N ASP A 24 3.91 -14.06 -18.45
CA ASP A 24 3.44 -15.16 -17.61
C ASP A 24 4.49 -16.30 -17.60
N VAL A 25 5.18 -16.42 -16.47
CA VAL A 25 6.19 -17.46 -16.24
C VAL A 25 5.68 -18.62 -15.37
N THR A 26 4.41 -18.64 -15.08
CA THR A 26 3.74 -19.61 -14.19
C THR A 26 4.07 -21.05 -14.54
N SER A 27 4.05 -21.41 -15.82
CA SER A 27 4.33 -22.79 -16.30
C SER A 27 5.77 -23.26 -16.02
N TYR A 28 6.67 -22.34 -15.72
CA TYR A 28 8.08 -22.64 -15.41
C TYR A 28 8.35 -22.74 -13.92
N VAL A 29 7.40 -22.35 -13.04
CA VAL A 29 7.57 -22.37 -11.59
C VAL A 29 7.73 -23.78 -11.08
N LYS A 30 8.81 -24.05 -10.35
CA LYS A 30 9.07 -25.30 -9.63
C LYS A 30 8.68 -25.21 -8.16
N SER A 31 9.02 -24.09 -7.56
CA SER A 31 8.62 -23.76 -6.20
C SER A 31 8.74 -22.26 -5.98
N MET A 32 8.02 -21.76 -5.00
CA MET A 32 8.20 -20.41 -4.51
C MET A 32 8.11 -20.35 -2.99
N GLN A 33 8.83 -19.38 -2.43
CA GLN A 33 8.79 -19.04 -1.01
C GLN A 33 8.60 -17.55 -0.89
N TYR A 34 7.64 -17.15 -0.10
CA TYR A 34 7.35 -15.76 0.23
C TYR A 34 7.38 -15.58 1.74
N ALA A 35 7.92 -14.48 2.21
CA ALA A 35 7.90 -14.10 3.61
C ALA A 35 7.70 -12.59 3.74
N HIS A 36 6.74 -12.23 4.59
CA HIS A 36 6.48 -10.86 5.02
C HIS A 36 6.20 -10.90 6.51
N GLN A 37 7.14 -10.40 7.31
CA GLN A 37 7.15 -10.60 8.76
C GLN A 37 7.45 -9.29 9.46
N GLN A 38 6.79 -9.07 10.59
CA GLN A 38 7.15 -7.98 11.49
C GLN A 38 8.35 -8.42 12.36
N ASN A 39 9.32 -7.52 12.51
CA ASN A 39 10.30 -7.66 13.57
C ASN A 39 9.65 -7.16 14.87
N LEU A 40 9.13 -8.10 15.64
CA LEU A 40 8.34 -7.81 16.85
C LEU A 40 9.12 -7.06 17.92
N ASP A 41 10.45 -7.17 17.95
CA ASP A 41 11.29 -6.46 18.91
C ASP A 41 11.52 -5.00 18.51
N ARG A 42 11.37 -4.68 17.22
CA ARG A 42 11.59 -3.33 16.68
C ARG A 42 10.31 -2.64 16.24
N ASP A 43 9.15 -3.31 16.31
CA ASP A 43 7.88 -2.86 15.73
C ASP A 43 8.00 -2.46 14.25
N GLN A 44 8.86 -3.13 13.51
CA GLN A 44 9.12 -2.87 12.10
C GLN A 44 8.69 -4.06 11.26
N VAL A 45 7.93 -3.80 10.22
CA VAL A 45 7.69 -4.80 9.18
C VAL A 45 8.93 -4.88 8.30
N SER A 46 9.45 -6.09 8.09
CA SER A 46 10.50 -6.31 7.10
C SER A 46 9.94 -6.19 5.70
N ALA A 47 10.79 -5.86 4.74
CA ALA A 47 10.41 -5.97 3.33
C ALA A 47 9.91 -7.38 3.03
N GLY A 48 8.82 -7.48 2.28
CA GLY A 48 8.36 -8.75 1.72
C GLY A 48 9.40 -9.29 0.75
N VAL A 49 9.77 -10.54 0.90
CA VAL A 49 10.77 -11.20 0.06
C VAL A 49 10.17 -12.44 -0.60
N LEU A 50 10.30 -12.52 -1.91
CA LEU A 50 9.91 -13.67 -2.71
C LEU A 50 11.14 -14.33 -3.33
N THR A 51 11.23 -15.65 -3.22
CA THR A 51 12.17 -16.45 -3.99
C THR A 51 11.39 -17.41 -4.88
N VAL A 52 11.61 -17.36 -6.18
CA VAL A 52 11.00 -18.26 -7.17
C VAL A 52 12.09 -19.08 -7.82
N ILE A 53 11.85 -20.39 -7.93
CA ILE A 53 12.70 -21.31 -8.68
C ILE A 53 11.96 -21.68 -9.97
N LEU A 54 12.55 -21.32 -11.10
CA LEU A 54 12.01 -21.60 -12.43
C LEU A 54 12.76 -22.75 -13.11
N ASN A 55 12.04 -23.55 -13.88
CA ASN A 55 12.67 -24.44 -14.87
C ASN A 55 13.33 -23.61 -15.98
N ASN A 56 14.58 -23.91 -16.29
CA ASN A 56 15.38 -23.22 -17.28
C ASN A 56 16.05 -24.19 -18.27
N ASP A 57 15.48 -25.37 -18.49
CA ASP A 57 16.04 -26.41 -19.37
C ASP A 57 16.18 -25.90 -20.83
N ASP A 58 15.36 -24.97 -21.26
CA ASP A 58 15.42 -24.30 -22.56
C ASP A 58 16.32 -23.03 -22.58
N HIS A 59 16.98 -22.74 -21.47
CA HIS A 59 17.88 -21.58 -21.29
C HIS A 59 17.23 -20.20 -21.44
N ARG A 60 15.88 -20.09 -21.46
CA ARG A 60 15.19 -18.81 -21.71
C ARG A 60 15.52 -17.71 -20.70
N PHE A 61 15.83 -18.09 -19.46
CA PHE A 61 16.24 -17.16 -18.38
C PHE A 61 17.76 -17.00 -18.27
N SER A 62 18.53 -17.30 -19.32
CA SER A 62 20.00 -17.27 -19.29
C SER A 62 20.57 -16.35 -20.36
N LYS A 63 21.21 -15.25 -19.98
CA LYS A 63 22.02 -14.45 -20.91
C LYS A 63 23.31 -15.24 -21.30
N PRO A 64 23.77 -15.18 -22.55
CA PRO A 64 23.25 -14.49 -23.74
C PRO A 64 22.30 -15.36 -24.60
N LYS A 65 21.97 -16.58 -24.19
CA LYS A 65 21.19 -17.54 -25.00
C LYS A 65 19.70 -17.45 -24.80
N GLY A 66 19.23 -16.71 -23.78
CA GLY A 66 17.80 -16.61 -23.47
C GLY A 66 16.99 -15.92 -24.55
N THR A 67 15.76 -16.38 -24.70
CA THR A 67 14.79 -15.80 -25.65
C THR A 67 14.07 -14.58 -25.09
N ILE A 68 14.15 -14.36 -23.78
CA ILE A 68 13.50 -13.22 -23.12
C ILE A 68 14.42 -12.00 -23.23
N THR A 69 13.92 -10.95 -23.87
CA THR A 69 14.52 -9.62 -23.85
C THR A 69 14.16 -8.93 -22.52
N GLY A 70 15.12 -8.19 -21.92
CA GLY A 70 14.83 -7.46 -20.68
C GLY A 70 15.06 -8.23 -19.38
N LEU A 71 15.79 -9.36 -19.42
CA LEU A 71 16.27 -10.06 -18.21
C LEU A 71 17.20 -9.17 -17.39
N LEU A 72 16.63 -8.24 -16.61
CA LEU A 72 17.34 -7.27 -15.78
C LEU A 72 16.74 -7.23 -14.38
N PRO A 73 17.54 -7.01 -13.33
CA PRO A 73 17.04 -6.55 -12.04
C PRO A 73 16.24 -5.25 -12.17
N GLY A 74 15.37 -4.97 -11.21
CA GLY A 74 14.51 -3.79 -11.21
C GLY A 74 13.23 -3.94 -12.05
N ARG A 75 13.01 -5.07 -12.71
CA ARG A 75 11.73 -5.38 -13.37
C ARG A 75 10.66 -5.68 -12.33
N THR A 76 9.41 -5.29 -12.61
CA THR A 76 8.31 -5.60 -11.73
C THR A 76 7.91 -7.06 -11.83
N LEU A 77 7.56 -7.61 -10.68
CA LEU A 77 7.07 -8.97 -10.53
C LEU A 77 5.81 -8.97 -9.69
N TRP A 78 4.82 -9.75 -10.10
CA TRP A 78 3.59 -9.96 -9.36
C TRP A 78 3.37 -11.46 -9.13
N ALA A 79 3.40 -11.87 -7.85
CA ALA A 79 3.09 -13.23 -7.42
C ALA A 79 1.74 -13.28 -6.72
N ARG A 80 0.87 -14.15 -7.16
CA ARG A 80 -0.50 -14.26 -6.68
C ARG A 80 -0.99 -15.70 -6.59
N LEU A 81 -2.01 -15.91 -5.75
CA LEU A 81 -2.64 -17.19 -5.50
C LEU A 81 -4.13 -17.13 -5.85
N TRP A 82 -4.65 -18.25 -6.33
CA TRP A 82 -6.05 -18.44 -6.65
C TRP A 82 -6.60 -19.64 -5.87
N TYR A 83 -7.76 -19.47 -5.21
CA TYR A 83 -8.53 -20.55 -4.58
C TYR A 83 -9.92 -20.07 -4.13
N PRO A 84 -11.06 -20.68 -4.57
CA PRO A 84 -11.11 -21.64 -5.71
C PRO A 84 -10.74 -20.96 -7.01
N TYR A 85 -10.54 -21.73 -8.07
CA TYR A 85 -10.13 -21.19 -9.36
C TYR A 85 -10.84 -21.88 -10.52
N ASP A 86 -11.36 -21.11 -11.46
CA ASP A 86 -12.04 -21.61 -12.66
C ASP A 86 -11.56 -20.86 -13.91
N THR A 87 -11.21 -21.60 -14.95
CA THR A 87 -10.84 -21.13 -16.28
C THR A 87 -11.94 -21.37 -17.30
N PHE A 88 -13.11 -21.82 -16.86
CA PHE A 88 -14.29 -22.03 -17.71
C PHE A 88 -14.06 -22.96 -18.90
N VAL A 89 -13.15 -23.91 -18.82
CA VAL A 89 -12.89 -24.88 -19.87
C VAL A 89 -13.99 -25.91 -19.91
N GLY A 90 -14.67 -26.04 -21.04
CA GLY A 90 -15.75 -27.00 -21.21
C GLY A 90 -16.44 -26.87 -22.57
N THR A 91 -17.51 -27.62 -22.77
CA THR A 91 -18.27 -27.65 -24.02
C THR A 91 -19.10 -26.39 -24.20
N ASP A 92 -19.10 -25.81 -25.40
CA ASP A 92 -19.93 -24.64 -25.75
C ASP A 92 -21.41 -24.88 -25.44
N GLY A 93 -22.05 -23.85 -24.88
CA GLY A 93 -23.46 -23.90 -24.48
C GLY A 93 -23.75 -24.65 -23.16
N THR A 94 -22.73 -25.24 -22.51
CA THR A 94 -22.92 -25.83 -21.18
C THR A 94 -23.24 -24.74 -20.17
N ASN A 95 -24.31 -24.94 -19.40
CA ASN A 95 -24.69 -24.04 -18.32
C ASN A 95 -23.63 -24.05 -17.22
N LEU A 96 -23.25 -22.86 -16.72
CA LEU A 96 -22.23 -22.73 -15.70
C LEU A 96 -22.60 -23.49 -14.41
N SER A 97 -23.90 -23.57 -14.07
CA SER A 97 -24.37 -24.37 -12.92
C SER A 97 -24.19 -25.91 -13.09
N ALA A 98 -23.89 -26.38 -14.30
CA ALA A 98 -23.56 -27.78 -14.58
C ALA A 98 -22.05 -27.98 -14.74
N HIS A 99 -21.24 -26.93 -14.58
CA HIS A 99 -19.79 -26.93 -14.67
C HIS A 99 -19.17 -26.95 -13.26
N SER A 100 -18.16 -27.75 -13.07
CA SER A 100 -17.35 -27.74 -11.85
C SER A 100 -16.11 -26.85 -12.07
N PRO A 101 -15.76 -25.99 -11.11
CA PRO A 101 -14.54 -25.21 -11.22
C PRO A 101 -13.32 -26.07 -11.51
N THR A 102 -12.42 -25.55 -12.35
CA THR A 102 -11.28 -26.29 -12.90
C THR A 102 -10.36 -26.87 -11.81
N GLN A 103 -10.25 -26.16 -10.69
CA GLN A 103 -9.28 -26.51 -9.64
C GLN A 103 -9.81 -27.46 -8.58
N ASP A 104 -11.08 -27.32 -8.18
CA ASP A 104 -11.64 -28.08 -7.05
C ASP A 104 -13.12 -28.39 -7.26
N ALA A 105 -13.42 -29.69 -7.45
CA ALA A 105 -14.79 -30.19 -7.64
C ALA A 105 -15.68 -30.05 -6.39
N ASN A 106 -15.14 -29.62 -5.24
CA ASN A 106 -15.95 -29.38 -4.05
C ASN A 106 -16.71 -28.05 -4.12
N TRP A 107 -16.39 -27.20 -5.10
CA TRP A 107 -17.09 -25.96 -5.36
C TRP A 107 -18.12 -26.15 -6.47
N THR A 108 -19.28 -25.55 -6.31
CA THR A 108 -20.37 -25.69 -7.29
C THR A 108 -20.90 -24.31 -7.65
N TRP A 109 -20.94 -24.02 -8.94
CA TRP A 109 -21.61 -22.85 -9.45
C TRP A 109 -23.12 -22.95 -9.26
N VAL A 110 -23.73 -21.93 -8.71
CA VAL A 110 -25.17 -21.83 -8.53
C VAL A 110 -25.73 -20.70 -9.39
N ALA A 111 -26.69 -21.02 -10.24
CA ALA A 111 -27.44 -19.99 -10.98
C ALA A 111 -28.51 -19.39 -10.06
N ALA A 112 -28.36 -18.12 -9.74
CA ALA A 112 -29.35 -17.35 -8.96
C ALA A 112 -30.40 -16.68 -9.84
N LEU A 113 -29.96 -16.10 -10.95
CA LEU A 113 -30.81 -15.50 -11.99
C LEU A 113 -30.20 -15.90 -13.32
N ASN A 114 -30.96 -16.40 -14.27
CA ASN A 114 -30.51 -16.88 -15.57
C ASN A 114 -29.08 -17.45 -15.54
N ASN A 115 -28.75 -18.37 -16.37
CA ASN A 115 -27.47 -19.06 -16.26
C ASN A 115 -26.45 -18.45 -17.23
N PHE A 116 -25.22 -18.25 -16.78
CA PHE A 116 -24.09 -18.11 -17.69
C PHE A 116 -23.81 -19.44 -18.38
N GLN A 117 -23.23 -19.40 -19.57
CA GLN A 117 -22.83 -20.56 -20.33
C GLN A 117 -21.36 -20.50 -20.70
N LEU A 118 -20.74 -21.65 -20.85
CA LEU A 118 -19.40 -21.76 -21.41
C LEU A 118 -19.42 -21.45 -22.92
N ASN A 119 -18.36 -20.83 -23.41
CA ASN A 119 -18.23 -20.49 -24.84
C ASN A 119 -17.39 -21.51 -25.65
N GLY A 120 -17.01 -22.62 -25.06
CA GLY A 120 -16.16 -23.65 -25.70
C GLY A 120 -14.69 -23.26 -25.87
N SER A 121 -14.33 -22.00 -25.58
CA SER A 121 -12.98 -21.45 -25.73
C SER A 121 -12.34 -21.01 -24.41
N GLY A 122 -12.87 -21.49 -23.27
CA GLY A 122 -12.34 -21.17 -21.94
C GLY A 122 -12.85 -19.81 -21.42
N ALA A 123 -14.13 -19.52 -21.60
CA ALA A 123 -14.75 -18.36 -20.97
C ALA A 123 -16.22 -18.62 -20.63
N ALA A 124 -16.71 -17.96 -19.58
CA ALA A 124 -18.12 -17.83 -19.27
C ALA A 124 -18.71 -16.62 -20.01
N ARG A 125 -19.91 -16.77 -20.52
CA ARG A 125 -20.70 -15.69 -21.18
C ARG A 125 -22.17 -15.79 -20.83
N THR A 126 -22.93 -14.73 -21.08
CA THR A 126 -24.39 -14.76 -20.94
C THR A 126 -25.04 -15.60 -22.06
N SER A 127 -26.14 -16.26 -21.76
CA SER A 127 -26.89 -17.09 -22.71
C SER A 127 -27.98 -16.37 -23.48
N THR A 128 -28.45 -15.22 -22.98
CA THR A 128 -29.56 -14.43 -23.55
C THR A 128 -29.27 -12.95 -23.47
N THR A 129 -29.93 -12.16 -24.32
CA THR A 129 -29.63 -10.75 -24.56
C THR A 129 -30.46 -9.77 -23.73
N SER A 130 -31.30 -10.17 -22.79
CA SER A 130 -32.31 -9.24 -22.24
C SER A 130 -32.63 -9.32 -20.76
N ALA A 131 -31.87 -10.06 -19.97
CA ALA A 131 -32.16 -10.19 -18.55
C ALA A 131 -30.86 -10.30 -17.71
N ALA A 132 -30.90 -9.86 -16.47
CA ALA A 132 -29.79 -10.00 -15.55
C ALA A 132 -29.41 -11.47 -15.32
N HIS A 133 -28.13 -11.75 -15.32
CA HIS A 133 -27.53 -13.05 -15.05
C HIS A 133 -26.71 -12.99 -13.78
N ILE A 134 -26.88 -13.97 -12.91
CA ILE A 134 -26.08 -14.12 -11.68
C ILE A 134 -25.75 -15.60 -11.48
N ASN A 135 -24.45 -15.90 -11.49
CA ASN A 135 -23.93 -17.15 -11.00
C ASN A 135 -22.94 -16.88 -9.89
N TYR A 136 -22.98 -17.64 -8.80
CA TYR A 136 -22.11 -17.46 -7.66
C TYR A 136 -21.50 -18.78 -7.19
N LEU A 137 -20.39 -18.65 -6.46
CA LEU A 137 -19.83 -19.65 -5.55
C LEU A 137 -20.13 -19.23 -4.12
N ASP A 138 -20.39 -20.17 -3.23
CA ASP A 138 -20.56 -19.87 -1.80
C ASP A 138 -19.21 -19.97 -1.10
N PHE A 139 -18.60 -18.83 -0.82
CA PHE A 139 -17.31 -18.74 -0.14
C PHE A 139 -17.40 -19.01 1.35
N LEU A 140 -18.62 -19.16 1.89
CA LEU A 140 -18.90 -19.33 3.31
C LEU A 140 -18.35 -18.20 4.19
N ASP A 141 -18.06 -17.07 3.59
CA ASP A 141 -17.59 -15.85 4.24
C ASP A 141 -18.09 -14.62 3.47
N ALA A 142 -18.43 -13.58 4.22
CA ALA A 142 -18.83 -12.28 3.64
C ALA A 142 -17.61 -11.43 3.24
N ASP A 143 -16.46 -11.71 3.85
CA ASP A 143 -15.21 -11.02 3.62
C ASP A 143 -14.32 -11.87 2.73
N VAL A 144 -14.19 -11.45 1.48
CA VAL A 144 -13.44 -12.18 0.46
C VAL A 144 -12.66 -11.23 -0.42
N GLU A 145 -11.64 -11.78 -1.03
CA GLU A 145 -11.01 -11.19 -2.19
C GLU A 145 -11.25 -12.09 -3.38
N ILE A 146 -11.91 -11.58 -4.41
CA ILE A 146 -12.20 -12.28 -5.67
C ILE A 146 -11.65 -11.52 -6.84
N ALA A 147 -11.25 -12.24 -7.88
CA ALA A 147 -10.77 -11.62 -9.11
C ALA A 147 -11.24 -12.39 -10.34
N ALA A 148 -11.21 -11.72 -11.49
CA ALA A 148 -11.47 -12.30 -12.79
C ALA A 148 -10.65 -11.62 -13.88
N MET A 149 -10.31 -12.36 -14.92
CA MET A 149 -9.97 -11.77 -16.21
C MET A 149 -11.27 -11.51 -16.95
N TYR A 150 -11.70 -10.25 -16.92
CA TYR A 150 -12.97 -9.81 -17.48
C TYR A 150 -12.76 -9.04 -18.77
N ARG A 151 -13.49 -9.43 -19.82
CA ARG A 151 -13.54 -8.74 -21.10
C ARG A 151 -14.89 -8.06 -21.26
N ARG A 152 -14.87 -6.74 -21.41
CA ARG A 152 -16.05 -5.97 -21.71
C ARG A 152 -16.50 -6.21 -23.15
N GLY A 153 -17.81 -6.36 -23.38
CA GLY A 153 -18.41 -6.44 -24.70
C GLY A 153 -18.49 -5.09 -25.41
N THR A 154 -19.10 -5.10 -26.59
CA THR A 154 -19.25 -3.92 -27.47
C THR A 154 -20.54 -3.14 -27.23
N ASP A 155 -21.53 -3.73 -26.59
CA ASP A 155 -22.80 -3.06 -26.32
C ASP A 155 -22.65 -2.07 -25.18
N SER A 156 -22.98 -0.81 -25.46
CA SER A 156 -22.88 0.28 -24.47
C SER A 156 -24.04 0.30 -23.47
N SER A 157 -25.12 -0.43 -23.77
CA SER A 157 -26.31 -0.52 -22.89
C SER A 157 -26.19 -1.62 -21.85
N ASP A 158 -25.32 -2.59 -22.09
CA ASP A 158 -25.16 -3.76 -21.24
C ASP A 158 -23.84 -3.69 -20.45
N HIS A 159 -23.85 -4.27 -19.27
CA HIS A 159 -22.76 -4.15 -18.32
C HIS A 159 -22.50 -5.48 -17.63
N GLY A 160 -21.24 -5.74 -17.32
CA GLY A 160 -20.85 -6.91 -16.57
C GLY A 160 -20.00 -6.54 -15.35
N GLY A 161 -19.63 -7.54 -14.57
CA GLY A 161 -18.82 -7.37 -13.38
C GLY A 161 -19.00 -8.49 -12.37
N PHE A 162 -19.06 -8.13 -11.08
CA PHE A 162 -19.20 -9.07 -9.97
C PHE A 162 -20.50 -8.89 -9.20
N VAL A 163 -21.09 -9.98 -8.74
CA VAL A 163 -22.02 -9.98 -7.61
C VAL A 163 -21.25 -10.27 -6.33
N PHE A 164 -21.60 -9.61 -5.24
CA PHE A 164 -21.05 -9.86 -3.93
C PHE A 164 -22.12 -9.86 -2.84
N ARG A 165 -21.88 -10.63 -1.78
CA ARG A 165 -22.78 -10.76 -0.64
C ARG A 165 -24.23 -11.03 -1.07
N TYR A 166 -24.38 -11.96 -2.01
CA TYR A 166 -25.69 -12.34 -2.51
C TYR A 166 -26.45 -13.13 -1.42
N VAL A 167 -27.62 -12.66 -1.07
CA VAL A 167 -28.55 -13.32 -0.14
C VAL A 167 -29.69 -13.97 -0.94
N ASP A 168 -30.39 -13.16 -1.75
CA ASP A 168 -31.47 -13.58 -2.65
C ASP A 168 -31.60 -12.62 -3.85
N ALA A 169 -32.57 -12.86 -4.75
CA ALA A 169 -32.78 -12.08 -5.97
C ALA A 169 -33.11 -10.59 -5.74
N ASN A 170 -33.47 -10.21 -4.51
CA ASN A 170 -33.82 -8.85 -4.13
C ASN A 170 -32.79 -8.19 -3.23
N ASN A 171 -31.77 -8.94 -2.72
CA ASN A 171 -30.82 -8.47 -1.73
C ASN A 171 -29.40 -8.94 -2.09
N TYR A 172 -28.61 -8.07 -2.72
CA TYR A 172 -27.20 -8.30 -3.07
C TYR A 172 -26.48 -7.00 -3.40
N GLY A 173 -25.15 -7.00 -3.27
CA GLY A 173 -24.29 -5.97 -3.80
C GLY A 173 -23.69 -6.39 -5.15
N TYR A 174 -23.30 -5.42 -5.99
CA TYR A 174 -22.60 -5.72 -7.23
C TYR A 174 -21.70 -4.58 -7.70
N VAL A 175 -20.65 -4.98 -8.41
CA VAL A 175 -19.77 -4.09 -9.16
C VAL A 175 -20.24 -4.08 -10.60
N ARG A 176 -20.48 -2.91 -11.17
CA ARG A 176 -20.86 -2.71 -12.55
C ARG A 176 -19.74 -2.00 -13.31
N VAL A 177 -19.26 -2.63 -14.37
CA VAL A 177 -18.25 -2.07 -15.27
C VAL A 177 -18.96 -1.54 -16.52
N THR A 178 -18.83 -0.24 -16.76
CA THR A 178 -19.30 0.43 -17.98
C THR A 178 -18.10 0.79 -18.87
N GLY A 179 -18.34 1.40 -20.05
CA GLY A 179 -17.25 1.91 -20.90
C GLY A 179 -16.49 3.10 -20.31
N SER A 180 -17.09 3.80 -19.35
CA SER A 180 -16.55 5.06 -18.82
C SER A 180 -16.48 5.11 -17.29
N ALA A 181 -17.02 4.11 -16.59
CA ALA A 181 -17.06 4.09 -15.13
C ALA A 181 -17.07 2.67 -14.57
N ILE A 182 -16.67 2.57 -13.30
CA ILE A 182 -16.87 1.40 -12.45
C ILE A 182 -17.71 1.85 -11.27
N GLU A 183 -18.82 1.14 -11.03
CA GLU A 183 -19.80 1.51 -10.03
C GLU A 183 -19.95 0.43 -8.97
N PHE A 184 -20.03 0.82 -7.72
CA PHE A 184 -20.59 0.00 -6.66
C PHE A 184 -22.10 0.25 -6.57
N ARG A 185 -22.85 -0.81 -6.61
CA ARG A 185 -24.32 -0.78 -6.53
C ARG A 185 -24.84 -1.82 -5.56
N LYS A 186 -26.06 -1.62 -5.09
CA LYS A 186 -26.80 -2.61 -4.29
C LYS A 186 -28.24 -2.70 -4.72
N LYS A 187 -28.79 -3.89 -4.60
CA LYS A 187 -30.23 -4.15 -4.73
C LYS A 187 -30.74 -4.59 -3.37
N ILE A 188 -31.66 -3.82 -2.79
CA ILE A 188 -32.25 -4.07 -1.47
C ILE A 188 -33.76 -4.03 -1.56
N GLY A 189 -34.41 -5.10 -1.12
CA GLY A 189 -35.86 -5.24 -1.24
C GLY A 189 -36.36 -5.12 -2.69
N GLY A 190 -35.51 -5.51 -3.66
CA GLY A 190 -35.80 -5.40 -5.10
C GLY A 190 -35.48 -4.04 -5.73
N SER A 191 -35.18 -3.01 -4.93
CA SER A 191 -34.82 -1.67 -5.43
C SER A 191 -33.33 -1.55 -5.66
N ASP A 192 -32.94 -1.05 -6.83
CA ASP A 192 -31.55 -0.83 -7.22
C ASP A 192 -31.10 0.59 -6.87
N SER A 193 -29.87 0.71 -6.30
CA SER A 193 -29.27 1.99 -5.96
C SER A 193 -27.75 1.97 -6.14
N GLN A 194 -27.21 3.11 -6.57
CA GLN A 194 -25.78 3.32 -6.67
C GLN A 194 -25.21 3.71 -5.30
N ILE A 195 -24.12 3.06 -4.89
CA ILE A 195 -23.38 3.39 -3.67
C ILE A 195 -22.27 4.39 -4.01
N ALA A 196 -21.47 4.09 -5.05
CA ALA A 196 -20.37 4.92 -5.48
C ALA A 196 -20.09 4.73 -6.98
N THR A 197 -19.48 5.71 -7.60
CA THR A 197 -19.02 5.63 -9.01
C THR A 197 -17.66 6.27 -9.15
N ALA A 198 -16.83 5.70 -10.01
CA ALA A 198 -15.53 6.26 -10.38
C ALA A 198 -15.39 6.28 -11.90
N SER A 199 -14.86 7.37 -12.43
CA SER A 199 -14.50 7.45 -13.84
C SER A 199 -13.35 6.48 -14.14
N HIS A 200 -13.57 5.57 -15.06
CA HIS A 200 -12.57 4.62 -15.54
C HIS A 200 -12.89 4.22 -16.96
N THR A 201 -11.95 4.44 -17.87
CA THR A 201 -12.13 4.05 -19.27
C THR A 201 -11.81 2.56 -19.44
N TRP A 202 -12.81 1.81 -19.91
CA TRP A 202 -12.65 0.41 -20.28
C TRP A 202 -13.09 0.23 -21.74
N ALA A 203 -12.11 0.09 -22.63
CA ALA A 203 -12.38 -0.05 -24.06
C ALA A 203 -13.12 -1.36 -24.37
N ASP A 204 -13.93 -1.33 -25.42
CA ASP A 204 -14.63 -2.51 -25.92
C ASP A 204 -13.66 -3.62 -26.31
N ASN A 205 -14.06 -4.86 -26.06
CA ASN A 205 -13.26 -6.05 -26.34
C ASN A 205 -11.89 -6.11 -25.63
N THR A 206 -11.65 -5.25 -24.65
CA THR A 206 -10.42 -5.27 -23.87
C THR A 206 -10.59 -6.14 -22.64
N THR A 207 -9.66 -7.06 -22.44
CA THR A 207 -9.56 -7.91 -21.24
C THR A 207 -8.70 -7.21 -20.21
N LYS A 208 -9.19 -7.11 -18.97
CA LYS A 208 -8.43 -6.60 -17.82
C LYS A 208 -8.64 -7.47 -16.60
N HIS A 209 -7.69 -7.44 -15.69
CA HIS A 209 -7.80 -8.07 -14.40
C HIS A 209 -8.67 -7.19 -13.49
N LEU A 210 -9.89 -7.65 -13.20
CA LEU A 210 -10.83 -7.02 -12.28
C LEU A 210 -10.75 -7.76 -10.95
N GLN A 211 -10.57 -7.03 -9.85
CA GLN A 211 -10.44 -7.57 -8.51
C GLN A 211 -11.38 -6.81 -7.56
N LEU A 212 -12.06 -7.53 -6.69
CA LEU A 212 -12.90 -7.00 -5.62
C LEU A 212 -12.42 -7.54 -4.29
N ARG A 213 -12.15 -6.65 -3.36
CA ARG A 213 -11.81 -6.98 -1.97
C ARG A 213 -12.93 -6.48 -1.06
N LEU A 214 -13.44 -7.36 -0.22
CA LEU A 214 -14.44 -7.07 0.81
C LEU A 214 -13.84 -7.32 2.19
N HIS A 215 -13.95 -6.35 3.07
CA HIS A 215 -13.50 -6.46 4.45
C HIS A 215 -14.42 -5.67 5.38
N GLY A 216 -15.09 -6.34 6.31
CA GLY A 216 -16.12 -5.76 7.15
C GLY A 216 -17.21 -5.07 6.31
N THR A 217 -17.44 -3.79 6.55
CA THR A 217 -18.39 -3.00 5.78
C THR A 217 -17.79 -2.29 4.57
N MET A 218 -16.54 -2.54 4.26
CA MET A 218 -15.76 -1.82 3.27
C MET A 218 -15.48 -2.68 2.04
N ALA A 219 -15.42 -2.04 0.87
CA ALA A 219 -15.11 -2.68 -0.40
C ALA A 219 -14.11 -1.85 -1.22
N VAL A 220 -13.23 -2.54 -1.94
CA VAL A 220 -12.24 -1.93 -2.85
C VAL A 220 -12.29 -2.66 -4.18
N VAL A 221 -12.27 -1.93 -5.29
CA VAL A 221 -12.05 -2.50 -6.63
C VAL A 221 -10.67 -2.09 -7.13
N LEU A 222 -9.95 -3.09 -7.69
CA LEU A 222 -8.69 -2.86 -8.40
C LEU A 222 -8.88 -3.31 -9.86
N VAL A 223 -8.23 -2.61 -10.77
CA VAL A 223 -8.12 -2.99 -12.19
C VAL A 223 -6.64 -3.02 -12.54
N ASP A 224 -6.18 -4.17 -13.05
CA ASP A 224 -4.77 -4.43 -13.35
C ASP A 224 -3.85 -4.10 -12.16
N GLY A 225 -4.30 -4.44 -10.94
CA GLY A 225 -3.61 -4.18 -9.68
C GLY A 225 -3.63 -2.72 -9.22
N VAL A 226 -4.33 -1.82 -9.91
CA VAL A 226 -4.46 -0.41 -9.53
C VAL A 226 -5.84 -0.16 -8.91
N GLN A 227 -5.85 0.35 -7.68
CA GLN A 227 -7.10 0.67 -6.99
C GLN A 227 -7.85 1.80 -7.69
N ILE A 228 -9.15 1.60 -7.91
CA ILE A 228 -10.03 2.60 -8.46
C ILE A 228 -10.42 3.60 -7.38
N ALA A 229 -10.14 4.89 -7.64
CA ALA A 229 -10.53 5.99 -6.76
C ALA A 229 -11.97 6.38 -7.05
N TYR A 230 -12.85 6.23 -6.07
CA TYR A 230 -14.23 6.67 -6.18
C TYR A 230 -14.33 8.16 -5.80
N ALA A 231 -14.99 8.95 -6.64
CA ALA A 231 -15.34 10.32 -6.27
C ALA A 231 -16.32 10.23 -5.10
N ALA A 232 -15.86 10.63 -3.95
CA ALA A 232 -16.68 10.64 -2.76
C ALA A 232 -17.61 11.85 -2.75
N GLY A 233 -18.83 11.63 -2.36
CA GLY A 233 -19.56 12.62 -1.59
C GLY A 233 -18.88 12.90 -0.23
N ASP A 234 -17.90 12.09 0.13
CA ASP A 234 -17.01 12.23 1.26
C ASP A 234 -15.65 12.61 0.67
N ALA A 235 -15.25 13.86 0.79
CA ALA A 235 -13.99 14.35 0.31
C ALA A 235 -12.82 13.49 0.86
N PRO A 236 -12.28 12.54 0.12
CA PRO A 236 -10.98 12.07 0.47
C PRO A 236 -10.04 13.13 -0.04
N THR A 237 -9.34 13.67 0.86
CA THR A 237 -8.04 14.21 0.59
C THR A 237 -7.33 13.25 -0.37
N LEU A 238 -6.62 13.76 -1.37
CA LEU A 238 -6.01 13.07 -2.53
C LEU A 238 -5.15 11.83 -2.22
N TYR A 239 -4.90 11.48 -0.97
CA TYR A 239 -4.03 10.43 -0.47
C TYR A 239 -4.77 9.26 0.19
N LEU A 240 -6.04 9.43 0.52
CA LEU A 240 -6.89 8.34 0.97
C LEU A 240 -7.79 7.92 -0.20
N ARG A 241 -7.29 7.05 -1.04
CA ARG A 241 -8.16 6.28 -1.91
C ARG A 241 -8.88 5.28 -1.02
N GLY A 242 -9.83 5.82 -0.23
CA GLY A 242 -10.55 5.06 0.76
C GLY A 242 -11.40 3.97 0.14
N PRO A 243 -11.57 2.85 0.85
CA PRO A 243 -12.56 1.85 0.48
C PRO A 243 -13.96 2.48 0.50
N VAL A 244 -14.84 1.94 -0.35
CA VAL A 244 -16.25 2.34 -0.40
C VAL A 244 -17.00 1.61 0.71
N SER A 245 -17.83 2.32 1.49
CA SER A 245 -18.71 1.68 2.46
C SER A 245 -19.88 0.97 1.74
N VAL A 246 -19.93 -0.34 1.88
CA VAL A 246 -21.01 -1.20 1.35
C VAL A 246 -21.92 -1.71 2.47
N ALA A 247 -21.92 -1.03 3.60
CA ALA A 247 -22.70 -1.41 4.77
C ALA A 247 -24.20 -1.44 4.46
N ASP A 248 -24.82 -2.60 4.63
CA ASP A 248 -26.28 -2.77 4.60
C ASP A 248 -26.66 -4.05 5.33
N ALA A 249 -27.52 -3.95 6.33
CA ALA A 249 -27.91 -5.09 7.16
C ALA A 249 -28.53 -6.25 6.34
N ALA A 250 -29.14 -5.96 5.18
CA ALA A 250 -29.75 -6.98 4.32
C ALA A 250 -28.72 -7.85 3.59
N ILE A 251 -27.49 -7.39 3.42
CA ILE A 251 -26.44 -8.09 2.64
C ILE A 251 -25.14 -8.34 3.40
N ASN A 252 -24.90 -7.70 4.55
CA ASN A 252 -23.60 -7.78 5.25
C ASN A 252 -23.17 -9.21 5.60
N ALA A 253 -24.10 -10.13 5.83
CA ALA A 253 -23.83 -11.53 6.13
C ALA A 253 -23.86 -12.46 4.91
N GLY A 254 -24.01 -11.93 3.71
CA GLY A 254 -24.07 -12.73 2.49
C GLY A 254 -22.69 -13.31 2.13
N THR A 255 -22.60 -14.63 1.97
CA THR A 255 -21.36 -15.38 1.75
C THR A 255 -21.14 -15.78 0.29
N LYS A 256 -22.04 -15.39 -0.61
CA LYS A 256 -22.06 -15.81 -2.01
C LYS A 256 -21.57 -14.70 -2.90
N HIS A 257 -20.58 -15.02 -3.72
CA HIS A 257 -19.90 -14.06 -4.60
C HIS A 257 -19.70 -14.68 -5.99
N GLY A 258 -19.71 -13.87 -7.05
CA GLY A 258 -19.60 -14.44 -8.39
C GLY A 258 -19.73 -13.44 -9.52
N LEU A 259 -20.27 -13.93 -10.64
CA LEU A 259 -20.42 -13.19 -11.89
C LEU A 259 -21.78 -12.49 -11.95
N TRP A 260 -21.79 -11.28 -12.48
CA TRP A 260 -22.96 -10.47 -12.69
C TRP A 260 -22.96 -9.84 -14.08
N CYS A 261 -24.14 -9.81 -14.73
CA CYS A 261 -24.33 -9.08 -15.99
C CYS A 261 -25.81 -8.65 -16.08
N ASP A 262 -26.11 -7.48 -16.65
CA ASP A 262 -27.48 -6.97 -16.82
C ASP A 262 -28.07 -7.18 -18.23
N GLY A 263 -27.34 -7.80 -19.15
CA GLY A 263 -27.83 -8.00 -20.52
C GLY A 263 -26.91 -8.82 -21.41
N ALA A 264 -26.43 -8.25 -22.45
CA ALA A 264 -25.93 -8.83 -23.67
C ALA A 264 -24.88 -9.94 -23.64
N ALA A 265 -24.84 -10.63 -24.75
CA ALA A 265 -24.12 -11.88 -24.93
C ALA A 265 -22.60 -11.76 -25.17
N ASP A 266 -22.00 -10.59 -25.19
CA ASP A 266 -20.61 -10.40 -25.59
C ASP A 266 -19.65 -10.08 -24.43
N HIS A 267 -20.15 -9.95 -23.20
CA HIS A 267 -19.31 -9.92 -22.01
C HIS A 267 -18.78 -11.31 -21.69
N THR A 268 -17.49 -11.39 -21.38
CA THR A 268 -16.86 -12.69 -21.08
C THR A 268 -15.94 -12.63 -19.88
N TRP A 269 -15.91 -13.70 -19.12
CA TRP A 269 -15.00 -13.96 -18.00
C TRP A 269 -14.13 -15.15 -18.38
N LEU A 270 -12.82 -14.92 -18.51
CA LEU A 270 -11.87 -15.97 -18.92
C LEU A 270 -11.35 -16.77 -17.72
N GLN A 271 -11.36 -16.16 -16.55
CA GLN A 271 -11.09 -16.86 -15.29
C GLN A 271 -11.80 -16.14 -14.15
N PHE A 272 -12.05 -16.86 -13.08
CA PHE A 272 -12.63 -16.32 -11.84
C PHE A 272 -12.19 -17.15 -10.65
N GLY A 273 -12.02 -16.52 -9.50
CA GLY A 273 -11.73 -17.24 -8.27
C GLY A 273 -11.55 -16.35 -7.06
N GLY A 274 -11.38 -16.99 -5.91
CA GLY A 274 -10.78 -16.38 -4.74
C GLY A 274 -9.33 -16.03 -5.06
N PHE A 275 -8.88 -14.88 -4.59
CA PHE A 275 -7.62 -14.28 -4.99
C PHE A 275 -6.84 -13.81 -3.78
N LYS A 276 -5.52 -13.96 -3.81
CA LYS A 276 -4.60 -13.34 -2.87
C LYS A 276 -3.33 -12.94 -3.58
N SER A 277 -3.02 -11.67 -3.54
CA SER A 277 -1.71 -11.16 -3.94
C SER A 277 -0.71 -11.41 -2.81
N LEU A 278 0.40 -12.07 -3.12
CA LEU A 278 1.48 -12.29 -2.17
C LEU A 278 2.46 -11.13 -2.19
N ILE A 279 2.93 -10.76 -3.37
CA ILE A 279 3.84 -9.65 -3.57
C ILE A 279 3.67 -9.05 -4.96
N HIS A 280 3.64 -7.73 -5.02
CA HIS A 280 3.85 -6.94 -6.22
C HIS A 280 5.05 -6.04 -5.96
N GLY A 281 6.20 -6.39 -6.51
CA GLY A 281 7.47 -5.77 -6.17
C GLY A 281 8.49 -5.84 -7.31
N PHE A 282 9.75 -5.79 -6.96
CA PHE A 282 10.86 -5.69 -7.91
C PHE A 282 11.79 -6.88 -7.83
N ILE A 283 12.29 -7.30 -8.98
CA ILE A 283 13.34 -8.32 -9.07
C ILE A 283 14.66 -7.72 -8.57
N GLU A 284 15.19 -8.29 -7.50
CA GLU A 284 16.53 -7.98 -6.98
C GLU A 284 17.62 -8.71 -7.79
N SER A 285 17.38 -9.98 -8.07
CA SER A 285 18.37 -10.80 -8.77
C SER A 285 17.76 -11.91 -9.60
N ILE A 286 18.45 -12.23 -10.72
CA ILE A 286 18.13 -13.35 -11.61
C ILE A 286 19.40 -14.20 -11.71
N VAL A 287 19.36 -15.42 -11.18
CA VAL A 287 20.53 -16.29 -11.06
C VAL A 287 20.28 -17.63 -11.78
N PRO A 288 20.62 -17.73 -13.08
CA PRO A 288 20.60 -19.02 -13.78
C PRO A 288 21.66 -19.97 -13.18
N ARG A 289 21.26 -21.20 -12.89
CA ARG A 289 22.17 -22.24 -12.40
C ARG A 289 22.22 -23.39 -13.40
N PRO A 290 23.21 -23.42 -14.29
CA PRO A 290 23.40 -24.54 -15.20
C PRO A 290 23.88 -25.75 -14.42
N SER A 291 23.28 -26.91 -14.67
CA SER A 291 23.73 -28.19 -14.13
C SER A 291 23.72 -29.27 -15.23
N LYS A 292 24.40 -30.40 -15.00
CA LYS A 292 24.26 -31.57 -15.86
C LYS A 292 22.93 -32.25 -15.50
N GLY A 293 21.88 -31.98 -16.23
CA GLY A 293 20.53 -32.42 -15.96
C GLY A 293 19.56 -31.25 -15.96
N THR A 294 18.66 -31.18 -15.02
CA THR A 294 17.66 -30.10 -14.91
C THR A 294 18.33 -28.76 -14.58
N GLN A 295 18.02 -27.76 -15.36
CA GLN A 295 18.54 -26.41 -15.17
C GLN A 295 17.48 -25.54 -14.49
N TYR A 296 17.94 -24.71 -13.60
CA TYR A 296 17.08 -23.81 -12.83
C TYR A 296 17.50 -22.36 -13.00
N CYS A 297 16.53 -21.46 -12.83
CA CYS A 297 16.77 -20.05 -12.63
C CYS A 297 16.13 -19.62 -11.31
N PHE A 298 16.91 -18.98 -10.45
CA PHE A 298 16.44 -18.41 -9.19
C PHE A 298 16.15 -16.94 -9.41
N ILE A 299 14.94 -16.51 -9.11
CA ILE A 299 14.56 -15.11 -9.10
C ILE A 299 14.27 -14.74 -7.65
N LYS A 300 14.93 -13.69 -7.17
CA LYS A 300 14.64 -13.07 -5.88
C LYS A 300 14.01 -11.72 -6.15
N ALA A 301 12.88 -11.45 -5.51
CA ALA A 301 12.18 -10.18 -5.57
C ALA A 301 11.86 -9.67 -4.17
N HIS A 302 11.66 -8.38 -4.04
CA HIS A 302 11.29 -7.69 -2.82
C HIS A 302 10.21 -6.65 -3.10
N ASP A 303 9.49 -6.25 -2.06
CA ASP A 303 8.53 -5.15 -2.14
C ASP A 303 9.22 -3.77 -2.13
N ASP A 304 8.41 -2.74 -2.19
CA ASP A 304 8.86 -1.36 -2.30
C ASP A 304 9.61 -0.83 -1.05
N ILE A 305 9.51 -1.48 0.12
CA ILE A 305 10.22 -1.04 1.34
C ILE A 305 11.74 -1.02 1.12
N SER A 306 12.26 -1.98 0.37
CA SER A 306 13.70 -2.04 0.14
C SER A 306 14.24 -0.89 -0.72
N GLU A 307 13.42 -0.29 -1.57
CA GLU A 307 13.80 0.89 -2.35
C GLU A 307 13.81 2.17 -1.47
N GLN A 308 12.98 2.21 -0.42
CA GLN A 308 12.95 3.33 0.53
C GLN A 308 14.28 3.50 1.28
N GLN A 309 15.06 2.43 1.43
CA GLN A 309 16.39 2.47 2.05
C GLN A 309 17.45 3.19 1.20
N ARG A 310 17.16 3.43 -0.07
CA ARG A 310 18.09 4.00 -1.05
C ARG A 310 17.72 5.42 -1.46
N THR A 311 16.57 5.89 -1.05
CA THR A 311 16.03 7.19 -1.45
C THR A 311 16.09 8.14 -0.26
N GLU A 312 16.78 9.27 -0.43
CA GLU A 312 16.80 10.35 0.57
C GLU A 312 15.55 11.21 0.43
N VAL A 313 14.96 11.54 1.56
CA VAL A 313 13.88 12.53 1.62
C VAL A 313 14.39 13.82 2.26
N HIS A 314 14.19 14.87 1.54
CA HIS A 314 14.45 16.23 1.98
C HIS A 314 13.09 16.91 2.08
N TYR A 315 12.47 16.87 3.23
CA TYR A 315 11.10 17.28 3.40
C TYR A 315 10.95 18.34 4.48
N ALA A 316 10.24 19.41 4.15
CA ALA A 316 9.72 20.34 5.13
C ALA A 316 8.19 20.32 5.08
N ASN A 317 7.55 20.02 6.19
CA ASN A 317 6.10 20.13 6.27
C ASN A 317 5.73 21.63 6.27
N THR A 318 5.20 22.10 5.14
CA THR A 318 4.80 23.49 4.95
C THR A 318 3.31 23.74 5.24
N GLY A 319 2.60 22.74 5.75
CA GLY A 319 1.18 22.85 6.06
C GLY A 319 0.93 23.72 7.29
N SER A 320 0.03 24.66 7.17
CA SER A 320 -0.41 25.56 8.27
C SER A 320 -1.46 24.91 9.20
N PHE A 321 -1.69 23.60 9.08
CA PHE A 321 -2.68 22.87 9.86
C PHE A 321 -2.07 21.60 10.45
N PRO A 322 -2.47 21.21 11.66
CA PRO A 322 -2.15 19.90 12.17
C PRO A 322 -2.68 18.83 11.18
N ARG A 323 -1.83 17.88 10.83
CA ARG A 323 -2.15 16.83 9.88
C ARG A 323 -1.80 15.48 10.50
N GLY A 324 -2.62 14.48 10.23
CA GLY A 324 -2.39 13.14 10.73
C GLY A 324 -1.08 12.54 10.22
N THR A 325 -0.58 11.56 10.94
CA THR A 325 0.67 10.85 10.65
C THR A 325 0.68 10.24 9.25
N GLY A 326 -0.43 9.60 8.86
CA GLY A 326 -0.57 9.02 7.52
C GLY A 326 -0.44 10.03 6.40
N HIS A 327 -1.00 11.25 6.57
CA HIS A 327 -0.82 12.32 5.61
C HIS A 327 0.65 12.73 5.47
N SER A 328 1.34 12.88 6.57
CA SER A 328 2.75 13.30 6.56
C SER A 328 3.65 12.25 5.93
N ILE A 329 3.42 10.97 6.22
CA ILE A 329 4.09 9.86 5.53
C ILE A 329 3.82 9.92 4.02
N TYR A 330 2.56 10.12 3.62
CA TYR A 330 2.21 10.29 2.21
C TYR A 330 2.99 11.43 1.55
N VAL A 331 3.05 12.60 2.19
CA VAL A 331 3.75 13.75 1.60
C VAL A 331 5.25 13.49 1.49
N MET A 332 5.87 12.84 2.47
CA MET A 332 7.27 12.42 2.40
C MET A 332 7.51 11.49 1.20
N LEU A 333 6.70 10.47 1.06
CA LEU A 333 6.80 9.51 -0.06
C LEU A 333 6.53 10.19 -1.41
N ASN A 334 5.53 11.05 -1.48
CA ASN A 334 5.19 11.76 -2.72
C ASN A 334 6.29 12.75 -3.14
N SER A 335 7.00 13.37 -2.19
CA SER A 335 8.07 14.33 -2.47
C SER A 335 9.26 13.69 -3.21
N VAL A 336 9.46 12.39 -3.05
CA VAL A 336 10.51 11.63 -3.74
C VAL A 336 10.01 10.90 -4.99
N GLY A 337 8.80 11.23 -5.45
CA GLY A 337 8.21 10.59 -6.63
C GLY A 337 7.86 9.13 -6.43
N TRP A 338 7.58 8.74 -5.18
CA TRP A 338 7.18 7.37 -4.86
C TRP A 338 5.94 6.95 -5.65
N ARG A 339 5.83 5.68 -6.00
CA ARG A 339 4.70 5.17 -6.77
C ARG A 339 3.37 5.50 -6.11
N ALA A 340 2.37 5.92 -6.89
CA ALA A 340 1.07 6.41 -6.42
C ALA A 340 0.14 5.30 -5.87
N ARG A 341 0.68 4.35 -5.08
CA ARG A 341 -0.06 3.25 -4.46
C ARG A 341 0.00 3.41 -2.95
N TYR A 342 -0.92 4.21 -2.39
CA TYR A 342 -0.96 4.50 -0.96
C TYR A 342 -2.30 4.13 -0.35
N GLN A 343 -2.27 3.61 0.85
CA GLN A 343 -3.42 3.49 1.73
C GLN A 343 -2.98 3.90 3.14
N MET A 344 -3.12 5.19 3.43
CA MET A 344 -2.68 5.79 4.68
C MET A 344 -3.90 6.10 5.54
N GLU A 345 -3.93 5.60 6.76
CA GLU A 345 -4.92 6.06 7.74
C GLU A 345 -4.47 7.38 8.32
N GLU A 346 -5.38 8.33 8.36
CA GLU A 346 -5.20 9.47 9.25
C GLU A 346 -5.46 9.00 10.67
N ALA A 347 -4.50 9.24 11.55
CA ALA A 347 -4.74 9.09 12.98
C ALA A 347 -5.99 9.91 13.36
N ASN A 348 -6.81 9.35 14.21
CA ASN A 348 -8.01 10.00 14.70
C ASN A 348 -7.63 11.39 15.23
N THR A 349 -8.31 12.41 14.80
CA THR A 349 -7.99 13.85 14.90
C THR A 349 -7.62 14.39 16.29
N ALA A 350 -7.68 13.57 17.32
CA ALA A 350 -7.39 13.96 18.69
C ALA A 350 -5.94 13.71 19.14
N VAL A 351 -5.10 12.94 18.39
CA VAL A 351 -3.98 12.30 19.09
C VAL A 351 -2.63 12.37 18.39
N ALA A 352 -2.51 12.54 17.08
CA ALA A 352 -1.22 12.62 16.43
C ALA A 352 -1.26 13.57 15.25
N ASP A 353 -1.22 14.78 15.58
CA ASP A 353 -0.94 15.81 14.59
C ASP A 353 0.56 15.92 14.42
N PHE A 354 1.04 15.71 13.20
CA PHE A 354 2.33 16.23 12.81
C PHE A 354 2.23 17.74 12.87
N GLU A 355 2.56 18.24 14.03
CA GLU A 355 2.42 19.62 14.36
C GLU A 355 3.68 20.35 13.95
N GLY A 356 3.49 21.30 13.09
CA GLY A 356 4.52 22.22 12.78
C GLY A 356 5.38 21.85 11.57
N LEU A 357 6.17 22.80 11.22
CA LEU A 357 7.13 22.77 10.14
C LEU A 357 8.38 22.07 10.63
N LYS A 358 8.60 20.84 10.20
CA LYS A 358 9.84 20.12 10.49
C LYS A 358 10.50 19.75 9.18
N SER A 359 11.80 19.93 9.12
CA SER A 359 12.59 19.41 8.03
C SER A 359 13.10 18.02 8.39
N VAL A 360 13.00 17.15 7.44
CA VAL A 360 13.55 15.80 7.53
C VAL A 360 14.62 15.70 6.43
N ASP A 361 15.81 15.34 6.85
CA ASP A 361 16.95 15.13 5.96
C ASP A 361 17.53 13.76 6.31
N MET A 362 16.89 12.71 5.79
CA MET A 362 17.21 11.33 6.08
C MET A 362 16.70 10.41 4.98
N PHE A 363 17.04 9.14 5.02
CA PHE A 363 16.43 8.16 4.12
C PHE A 363 14.92 8.06 4.38
N VAL A 364 14.16 7.83 3.32
CA VAL A 364 12.69 7.73 3.38
C VAL A 364 12.26 6.71 4.42
N GLN A 365 12.92 5.55 4.45
CA GLN A 365 12.62 4.51 5.42
C GLN A 365 12.80 4.99 6.86
N ASP A 366 13.91 5.67 7.15
CA ASP A 366 14.19 6.15 8.51
C ASP A 366 13.16 7.20 8.94
N ALA A 367 12.78 8.10 8.03
CA ALA A 367 11.75 9.11 8.30
C ALA A 367 10.38 8.46 8.58
N VAL A 368 9.98 7.48 7.77
CA VAL A 368 8.71 6.77 7.94
C VAL A 368 8.72 5.93 9.21
N LEU A 369 9.82 5.22 9.50
CA LEU A 369 9.95 4.45 10.74
C LEU A 369 9.95 5.34 11.97
N GLN A 370 10.54 6.51 11.90
CA GLN A 370 10.48 7.50 12.97
C GLN A 370 9.03 7.95 13.21
N ALA A 371 8.30 8.28 12.14
CA ALA A 371 6.90 8.65 12.20
C ALA A 371 6.03 7.53 12.78
N GLN A 372 6.27 6.29 12.35
CA GLN A 372 5.61 5.09 12.88
C GLN A 372 5.86 4.91 14.38
N MET A 373 7.12 5.05 14.83
CA MET A 373 7.47 4.90 16.25
C MET A 373 6.83 5.97 17.14
N GLU A 374 6.77 7.21 16.65
CA GLU A 374 6.15 8.31 17.38
C GLU A 374 4.63 8.15 17.49
N GLU A 375 3.99 7.62 16.45
CA GLU A 375 2.56 7.34 16.43
C GLU A 375 2.20 6.05 17.17
N ASP A 376 3.10 5.10 17.34
CA ASP A 376 2.85 3.71 17.71
C ASP A 376 1.94 2.97 16.71
N GLY A 377 2.03 3.35 15.44
CA GLY A 377 1.32 2.75 14.32
C GLY A 377 2.09 1.62 13.65
N LEU A 378 1.58 1.15 12.51
CA LEU A 378 2.22 0.11 11.70
C LEU A 378 2.35 0.57 10.24
N PHE A 379 3.54 0.45 9.68
CA PHE A 379 3.83 0.77 8.28
C PHE A 379 4.36 -0.45 7.55
N TYR A 380 3.78 -0.78 6.40
CA TYR A 380 4.18 -1.92 5.57
C TYR A 380 3.73 -1.76 4.12
N VAL A 381 4.21 -2.66 3.24
CA VAL A 381 3.71 -2.79 1.86
C VAL A 381 2.89 -4.07 1.77
N ASP A 382 1.66 -3.99 1.28
CA ASP A 382 0.81 -5.18 1.13
C ASP A 382 1.15 -5.98 -0.14
N GLY A 383 0.54 -7.15 -0.27
CA GLY A 383 0.78 -8.03 -1.41
C GLY A 383 0.47 -7.42 -2.79
N ASP A 384 -0.40 -6.43 -2.87
CA ASP A 384 -0.70 -5.70 -4.12
C ASP A 384 0.28 -4.55 -4.40
N GLY A 385 1.28 -4.37 -3.54
CA GLY A 385 2.27 -3.29 -3.65
C GLY A 385 1.73 -1.94 -3.17
N TYR A 386 0.68 -1.92 -2.32
CA TYR A 386 0.22 -0.69 -1.68
C TYR A 386 1.01 -0.44 -0.41
N THR A 387 1.57 0.74 -0.32
CA THR A 387 2.16 1.24 0.91
C THR A 387 1.05 1.60 1.88
N ARG A 388 1.02 0.93 3.02
CA ARG A 388 0.00 1.08 4.06
C ARG A 388 0.58 1.71 5.31
N PHE A 389 -0.20 2.57 5.91
CA PHE A 389 0.01 3.02 7.27
C PHE A 389 -1.27 2.83 8.07
N GLU A 390 -1.18 2.06 9.13
CA GLU A 390 -2.23 1.84 10.12
C GLU A 390 -1.91 2.67 11.35
N SER A 391 -2.86 3.49 11.76
CA SER A 391 -2.72 4.30 12.97
C SER A 391 -2.75 3.43 14.23
N ARG A 392 -2.37 3.97 15.39
CA ARG A 392 -2.46 3.26 16.68
C ARG A 392 -3.85 2.71 16.98
N ASP A 393 -4.91 3.42 16.55
CA ASP A 393 -6.30 3.04 16.84
C ASP A 393 -6.85 2.01 15.84
N HIS A 394 -6.07 1.60 14.82
CA HIS A 394 -6.52 0.67 13.79
C HIS A 394 -7.02 -0.64 14.39
N ARG A 395 -6.23 -1.24 15.28
CA ARG A 395 -6.56 -2.52 15.91
C ARG A 395 -7.67 -2.42 16.96
N ASP A 396 -7.96 -1.22 17.44
CA ASP A 396 -9.06 -0.93 18.37
C ASP A 396 -10.38 -0.61 17.63
N SER A 397 -10.36 -0.66 16.30
CA SER A 397 -11.49 -0.36 15.44
C SER A 397 -12.01 -1.63 14.74
N ALA A 398 -13.30 -1.63 14.39
CA ALA A 398 -13.85 -2.72 13.59
C ALA A 398 -13.18 -2.78 12.20
N PRO A 399 -12.88 -3.99 11.69
CA PRO A 399 -13.32 -5.31 12.17
C PRO A 399 -12.38 -5.95 13.21
N HIS A 400 -11.24 -5.33 13.56
CA HIS A 400 -10.17 -5.91 14.39
C HIS A 400 -10.52 -6.05 15.87
N THR A 401 -11.66 -5.52 16.30
CA THR A 401 -12.21 -5.70 17.66
C THR A 401 -12.95 -7.03 17.85
N ALA A 402 -13.14 -7.80 16.78
CA ALA A 402 -13.77 -9.11 16.83
C ALA A 402 -12.88 -10.14 16.11
N SER A 403 -12.84 -11.36 16.66
CA SER A 403 -12.08 -12.45 16.03
C SER A 403 -12.65 -12.80 14.65
N GLN A 404 -11.78 -12.78 13.65
CA GLN A 404 -12.12 -13.01 12.25
C GLN A 404 -11.92 -14.47 11.82
N ALA A 405 -11.26 -15.26 12.66
CA ALA A 405 -11.11 -16.71 12.49
C ALA A 405 -10.82 -17.37 13.83
N THR A 406 -11.21 -18.64 13.97
CA THR A 406 -10.82 -19.49 15.10
C THR A 406 -9.97 -20.63 14.59
N TYR A 407 -8.68 -20.61 14.87
CA TYR A 407 -7.76 -21.69 14.53
C TYR A 407 -7.75 -22.77 15.62
N ARG A 408 -7.84 -24.03 15.24
CA ARG A 408 -7.93 -25.16 16.18
C ARG A 408 -6.86 -26.20 15.91
N ASP A 409 -6.49 -26.91 16.98
CA ASP A 409 -5.67 -28.12 16.93
C ASP A 409 -6.45 -29.34 16.40
N ILE A 410 -7.77 -29.34 16.54
CA ILE A 410 -8.65 -30.44 16.15
C ILE A 410 -9.63 -29.99 15.06
N LYS A 411 -9.72 -30.78 13.99
CA LYS A 411 -10.69 -30.53 12.91
C LYS A 411 -12.12 -30.66 13.41
N ASN A 412 -12.92 -29.62 13.16
CA ASN A 412 -14.35 -29.62 13.44
C ASN A 412 -15.22 -29.48 12.16
N GLY A 413 -14.59 -29.36 10.98
CA GLY A 413 -15.26 -29.25 9.68
C GLY A 413 -15.66 -27.84 9.28
N SER A 414 -15.63 -26.86 10.18
CA SER A 414 -16.00 -25.46 9.91
C SER A 414 -14.83 -24.46 10.10
N ASP A 415 -14.02 -24.69 11.13
CA ASP A 415 -12.92 -23.80 11.47
C ASP A 415 -11.60 -24.28 10.81
N PRO A 416 -10.67 -23.36 10.51
CA PRO A 416 -9.33 -23.73 10.06
C PRO A 416 -8.58 -24.46 11.17
N TYR A 417 -7.75 -25.44 10.78
CA TYR A 417 -6.91 -26.13 11.75
C TYR A 417 -5.43 -25.92 11.43
N PHE A 418 -4.62 -25.86 12.46
CA PHE A 418 -3.17 -25.84 12.33
C PHE A 418 -2.57 -27.24 12.53
N THR A 419 -1.46 -27.49 11.84
CA THR A 419 -0.74 -28.77 11.91
C THR A 419 0.39 -28.75 12.92
N ASP A 420 0.89 -27.55 13.22
CA ASP A 420 1.96 -27.32 14.18
C ASP A 420 1.83 -25.94 14.80
N MET A 421 2.27 -25.81 16.05
CA MET A 421 2.26 -24.55 16.80
C MET A 421 3.53 -24.43 17.63
N ALA A 422 4.24 -23.33 17.48
CA ALA A 422 5.27 -22.95 18.42
C ALA A 422 4.75 -21.81 19.30
N TRP A 423 5.04 -21.93 20.60
CA TRP A 423 4.64 -20.98 21.64
C TRP A 423 5.89 -20.34 22.24
N GLU A 424 5.90 -19.03 22.36
CA GLU A 424 6.97 -18.28 22.99
C GLU A 424 6.40 -17.24 23.95
N ASP A 425 6.71 -17.40 25.23
CA ASP A 425 6.50 -16.38 26.25
C ASP A 425 7.84 -15.73 26.56
N GLY A 426 7.98 -14.48 26.22
CA GLY A 426 9.24 -13.76 26.37
C GLY A 426 9.07 -12.36 26.95
N ASP A 427 10.13 -11.85 27.56
CA ASP A 427 10.20 -10.51 28.14
C ASP A 427 10.86 -9.48 27.19
N SER A 428 11.29 -9.91 26.02
CA SER A 428 12.06 -9.08 25.08
C SER A 428 11.28 -7.85 24.54
N GLY A 429 9.96 -7.96 24.52
CA GLY A 429 9.08 -6.88 24.04
C GLY A 429 8.53 -5.96 25.11
N ILE A 430 8.90 -6.16 26.40
CA ILE A 430 8.37 -5.34 27.49
C ILE A 430 8.96 -3.93 27.43
N GLU A 431 8.08 -2.93 27.44
CA GLU A 431 8.40 -1.52 27.60
C GLU A 431 7.44 -0.94 28.66
N ASN A 432 7.83 -0.97 29.91
CA ASN A 432 6.99 -0.55 31.03
C ASN A 432 7.34 0.85 31.57
N HIS A 433 8.29 1.50 30.93
CA HIS A 433 8.71 2.86 31.19
C HIS A 433 9.16 3.48 29.86
N ASN A 434 8.45 4.48 29.38
CA ASN A 434 8.83 5.18 28.16
C ASN A 434 8.97 6.68 28.37
N SER A 435 9.81 7.29 27.55
CA SER A 435 10.02 8.73 27.53
C SER A 435 9.98 9.21 26.09
N PHE A 436 9.09 10.13 25.81
CA PHE A 436 9.05 10.87 24.55
C PHE A 436 9.81 12.17 24.74
N ALA A 437 10.98 12.28 24.12
CA ALA A 437 11.74 13.52 24.09
C ALA A 437 11.18 14.40 22.99
N VAL A 438 10.48 15.45 23.37
CA VAL A 438 9.75 16.36 22.48
C VAL A 438 10.48 17.67 22.35
N ARG A 439 10.48 18.21 21.14
CA ARG A 439 11.09 19.49 20.83
C ARG A 439 10.11 20.32 20.02
N ARG A 440 9.69 21.45 20.58
CA ARG A 440 8.71 22.32 19.93
C ARG A 440 9.40 23.28 18.96
N GLY A 441 8.85 23.37 17.77
CA GLY A 441 9.25 24.41 16.81
C GLY A 441 8.48 25.71 17.07
N GLU A 442 9.18 26.84 17.13
CA GLU A 442 8.59 28.16 17.27
C GLU A 442 9.03 29.08 16.14
N ILE A 443 8.10 29.93 15.67
CA ILE A 443 8.44 30.92 14.66
C ILE A 443 9.37 31.95 15.30
N ALA A 444 10.57 32.07 14.74
CA ALA A 444 11.51 33.10 15.15
C ALA A 444 10.90 34.52 14.92
N ALA A 445 11.09 35.41 15.88
CA ALA A 445 10.68 36.80 15.78
C ALA A 445 9.18 37.04 15.51
N SER A 446 8.28 36.38 16.29
CA SER A 446 6.82 36.64 16.31
C SER A 446 6.14 36.65 14.92
N GLY A 447 6.53 35.77 14.04
CA GLY A 447 5.95 35.60 12.70
C GLY A 447 6.49 36.59 11.66
N ALA A 448 7.51 37.35 11.98
CA ALA A 448 8.13 38.27 11.03
C ALA A 448 8.82 37.50 9.88
N ILE A 449 8.70 38.06 8.70
CA ILE A 449 9.46 37.62 7.53
C ILE A 449 10.87 38.13 7.69
N VAL A 450 11.85 37.25 7.73
CA VAL A 450 13.26 37.56 7.88
C VAL A 450 14.06 37.13 6.66
N GLN A 451 15.22 37.70 6.46
CA GLN A 451 16.18 37.21 5.50
C GLN A 451 16.82 35.94 6.11
N VAL A 452 16.55 34.79 5.50
CA VAL A 452 17.10 33.50 5.95
C VAL A 452 18.40 33.16 5.25
N TRP A 453 18.63 33.73 4.07
CA TRP A 453 19.86 33.60 3.29
C TRP A 453 20.03 34.81 2.37
N GLY A 454 21.27 35.16 2.08
CA GLY A 454 21.65 36.08 1.05
C GLY A 454 22.97 35.65 0.45
N ALA A 455 23.06 35.58 -0.87
CA ALA A 455 24.33 35.41 -1.51
C ALA A 455 25.25 36.53 -1.08
N GLU A 456 26.52 36.23 -0.85
CA GLU A 456 27.54 37.25 -0.61
C GLU A 456 27.81 38.03 -1.92
N ILE A 457 26.79 38.72 -2.37
CA ILE A 457 26.81 39.58 -3.55
C ILE A 457 26.82 41.02 -3.04
N ASP A 458 27.86 41.72 -3.35
CA ASP A 458 28.04 43.15 -3.04
C ASP A 458 28.35 43.89 -4.34
N ALA A 459 27.59 44.95 -4.62
CA ALA A 459 27.77 45.78 -5.79
C ALA A 459 29.20 46.35 -5.99
N ASN A 460 30.04 46.25 -4.96
CA ASN A 460 31.42 46.74 -5.04
C ASN A 460 32.49 45.62 -5.14
N LEU A 461 32.18 44.37 -4.74
CA LEU A 461 33.20 43.33 -4.57
C LEU A 461 32.83 41.93 -5.08
N ASN A 462 31.56 41.56 -5.07
CA ASN A 462 31.14 40.17 -5.23
C ASN A 462 29.98 39.97 -6.22
N THR A 463 29.85 40.84 -7.22
CA THR A 463 28.84 40.68 -8.26
C THR A 463 29.13 39.50 -9.15
N ILE A 464 28.09 38.80 -9.57
CA ILE A 464 28.20 37.62 -10.40
C ILE A 464 27.84 37.99 -11.84
N GLU A 465 28.82 37.87 -12.75
CA GLU A 465 28.66 38.11 -14.18
C GLU A 465 27.83 37.04 -14.87
N PHE A 466 26.96 37.45 -15.77
CA PHE A 466 26.15 36.61 -16.62
C PHE A 466 26.24 37.06 -18.07
N ASP A 467 26.34 36.13 -18.96
CA ASP A 467 26.11 36.36 -20.38
C ASP A 467 24.60 36.49 -20.67
N ALA A 468 24.28 37.08 -21.82
CA ALA A 468 22.90 37.14 -22.28
C ALA A 468 22.31 35.75 -22.40
N LEU A 469 21.09 35.55 -21.85
CA LEU A 469 20.37 34.27 -21.78
C LEU A 469 21.05 33.19 -20.92
N GLU A 470 22.09 33.53 -20.20
CA GLU A 470 22.75 32.58 -19.31
C GLU A 470 21.87 32.24 -18.11
N LYS A 471 22.00 30.99 -17.65
CA LYS A 471 21.30 30.43 -16.51
C LYS A 471 22.30 29.90 -15.49
N LYS A 472 22.15 30.33 -14.24
CA LYS A 472 22.95 29.83 -13.09
C LYS A 472 22.03 29.41 -11.96
N THR A 473 22.46 28.40 -11.22
CA THR A 473 21.78 27.88 -10.05
C THR A 473 22.61 28.17 -8.80
N PHE A 474 21.93 28.62 -7.76
CA PHE A 474 22.52 28.95 -6.46
C PHE A 474 21.94 28.00 -5.42
N GLU A 475 22.77 27.11 -4.93
CA GLU A 475 22.45 26.29 -3.76
C GLU A 475 22.84 27.05 -2.50
N PHE A 476 22.03 26.94 -1.45
CA PHE A 476 22.30 27.64 -0.21
C PHE A 476 21.84 26.88 1.03
N GLU A 477 22.49 27.16 2.14
CA GLU A 477 22.05 26.80 3.48
C GLU A 477 21.62 28.07 4.23
N ILE A 478 20.52 27.99 4.99
CA ILE A 478 20.06 29.11 5.79
C ILE A 478 21.03 29.46 6.91
N ASN A 479 20.93 30.69 7.40
CA ASN A 479 21.72 31.16 8.53
C ASN A 479 21.60 30.20 9.73
N SER A 480 22.73 29.90 10.35
CA SER A 480 22.85 28.96 11.49
C SER A 480 22.02 29.35 12.72
N THR A 481 21.49 30.57 12.76
CA THR A 481 20.57 31.03 13.82
C THR A 481 19.20 30.36 13.75
N TYR A 482 18.86 29.80 12.60
CA TYR A 482 17.57 29.17 12.34
C TYR A 482 17.71 27.68 12.10
N ASP A 483 16.75 26.90 12.57
CA ASP A 483 16.74 25.46 12.36
C ASP A 483 16.11 25.08 11.01
N PHE A 484 15.11 25.83 10.56
CA PHE A 484 14.53 25.72 9.22
C PHE A 484 13.70 26.95 8.85
N TYR A 485 13.19 27.00 7.62
CA TYR A 485 12.40 28.12 7.14
C TYR A 485 11.27 27.71 6.20
N LEU A 486 10.22 28.53 6.17
CA LEU A 486 9.21 28.54 5.12
C LEU A 486 9.52 29.70 4.17
N GLY A 487 10.03 29.37 2.99
CA GLY A 487 10.44 30.38 2.01
C GLY A 487 9.23 31.07 1.37
N LEU A 488 9.29 32.40 1.27
CA LEU A 488 8.38 33.17 0.43
C LEU A 488 8.81 33.10 -1.04
N SER A 489 7.84 33.38 -1.92
CA SER A 489 8.17 33.64 -3.32
C SER A 489 9.05 34.89 -3.39
N LEU A 490 10.02 34.87 -4.30
CA LEU A 490 10.92 36.00 -4.49
C LEU A 490 10.14 37.22 -4.99
N GLY A 491 10.35 38.36 -4.35
CA GLY A 491 9.64 39.61 -4.65
C GLY A 491 8.28 39.76 -3.96
N ASP A 492 7.83 38.82 -3.15
CA ASP A 492 6.58 38.92 -2.40
C ASP A 492 6.60 40.11 -1.42
N GLY A 493 5.43 40.74 -1.27
CA GLY A 493 5.25 41.91 -0.38
C GLY A 493 5.91 43.19 -0.90
N GLY A 494 6.29 43.26 -2.18
CA GLY A 494 6.88 44.44 -2.80
C GLY A 494 8.32 44.72 -2.37
N VAL A 495 9.00 43.73 -1.79
CA VAL A 495 10.40 43.86 -1.37
C VAL A 495 11.31 43.25 -2.43
N THR A 496 12.35 43.96 -2.79
CA THR A 496 13.35 43.53 -3.77
C THR A 496 14.23 42.44 -3.18
N ASP A 497 14.18 41.25 -3.76
CA ASP A 497 14.98 40.09 -3.35
C ASP A 497 16.12 39.78 -4.31
N TYR A 498 16.12 40.37 -5.49
CA TYR A 498 17.18 40.28 -6.48
C TYR A 498 17.28 41.56 -7.31
N THR A 499 18.48 41.91 -7.71
CA THR A 499 18.77 43.00 -8.63
C THR A 499 19.89 42.64 -9.61
N ALA A 500 19.85 43.24 -10.79
CA ALA A 500 20.93 43.14 -11.76
C ALA A 500 21.18 44.46 -12.47
N ASN A 501 22.41 44.65 -12.86
CA ASN A 501 22.88 45.87 -13.54
C ASN A 501 23.85 45.53 -14.68
N THR A 502 23.98 46.43 -15.64
CA THR A 502 24.95 46.28 -16.74
C THR A 502 26.39 46.47 -16.31
N LEU A 503 26.64 47.09 -15.15
CA LEU A 503 27.96 47.27 -14.55
C LEU A 503 28.00 46.62 -13.14
N ALA A 504 29.15 46.13 -12.75
CA ALA A 504 29.37 45.44 -11.49
C ALA A 504 29.22 46.32 -10.25
N ASP A 505 29.45 47.60 -10.38
CA ASP A 505 29.37 48.60 -9.32
C ASP A 505 27.97 49.26 -9.18
N ASP A 506 26.96 48.69 -9.84
CA ASP A 506 25.57 49.13 -9.86
C ASP A 506 25.36 50.55 -10.45
N SER A 507 26.40 51.14 -11.09
CA SER A 507 26.36 52.49 -11.68
C SER A 507 25.80 52.50 -13.12
N GLY A 508 25.57 51.33 -13.71
CA GLY A 508 25.05 51.17 -15.06
C GLY A 508 23.53 51.18 -15.16
N THR A 509 23.01 50.53 -16.18
CA THR A 509 21.56 50.40 -16.37
C THR A 509 21.03 49.26 -15.54
N ASN A 510 19.96 49.49 -14.77
CA ASN A 510 19.26 48.46 -14.05
C ASN A 510 18.50 47.53 -15.04
N ILE A 511 18.83 46.24 -15.06
CA ILE A 511 18.24 45.23 -15.91
C ILE A 511 17.51 44.14 -15.11
N SER A 512 17.17 44.42 -13.84
CA SER A 512 16.49 43.45 -12.96
C SER A 512 15.16 42.96 -13.53
N SER A 513 14.49 43.73 -14.38
CA SER A 513 13.24 43.35 -15.05
C SER A 513 13.44 42.27 -16.14
N GLU A 514 14.67 42.08 -16.59
CA GLU A 514 14.99 41.02 -17.56
C GLU A 514 15.32 39.67 -16.91
N LEU A 515 15.42 39.63 -15.57
CA LEU A 515 15.69 38.38 -14.87
C LEU A 515 14.45 37.53 -14.74
N THR A 516 14.62 36.24 -14.98
CA THR A 516 13.70 35.22 -14.49
C THR A 516 14.36 34.54 -13.29
N VAL A 517 13.77 34.73 -12.10
CA VAL A 517 14.30 34.15 -10.87
C VAL A 517 13.25 33.23 -10.27
N ALA A 518 13.61 31.98 -10.06
CA ALA A 518 12.71 30.94 -9.53
C ALA A 518 13.38 30.14 -8.42
N ARG A 519 12.69 30.02 -7.28
CA ARG A 519 13.07 29.04 -6.27
C ARG A 519 12.61 27.65 -6.74
N LYS A 520 13.49 26.68 -6.68
CA LYS A 520 13.18 25.28 -6.92
C LYS A 520 12.50 24.70 -5.69
N GLN A 521 11.19 24.63 -5.69
CA GLN A 521 10.42 24.16 -4.52
C GLN A 521 10.70 22.69 -4.18
N ASP A 522 10.96 21.88 -5.18
CA ASP A 522 11.34 20.47 -5.08
C ASP A 522 12.73 20.24 -4.48
N ARG A 523 13.57 21.29 -4.43
CA ARG A 523 14.92 21.27 -3.89
C ARG A 523 15.18 22.33 -2.81
N SER A 524 14.11 22.91 -2.25
CA SER A 524 14.21 23.96 -1.23
C SER A 524 13.43 23.56 0.01
N PHE A 525 14.12 22.92 0.96
CA PHE A 525 13.53 22.31 2.14
C PHE A 525 14.45 22.41 3.36
N GLY A 526 13.82 22.54 4.52
CA GLY A 526 14.53 22.52 5.78
C GLY A 526 15.53 23.66 5.89
N ARG A 527 16.80 23.32 5.89
CA ARG A 527 17.92 24.27 5.95
C ARG A 527 18.48 24.63 4.58
N PHE A 528 18.11 23.92 3.53
CA PHE A 528 18.68 24.04 2.20
C PHE A 528 17.70 24.64 1.20
N GLY A 529 18.22 25.26 0.17
CA GLY A 529 17.41 25.75 -0.94
C GLY A 529 18.22 25.93 -2.21
N GLU A 530 17.48 26.02 -3.32
CA GLU A 530 18.04 26.24 -4.64
C GLU A 530 17.26 27.36 -5.34
N ILE A 531 17.98 28.36 -5.83
CA ILE A 531 17.44 29.45 -6.63
C ILE A 531 18.07 29.40 -8.01
N GLU A 532 17.24 29.39 -9.03
CA GLU A 532 17.64 29.48 -10.43
C GLU A 532 17.45 30.91 -10.93
N VAL A 533 18.50 31.47 -11.49
CA VAL A 533 18.50 32.80 -12.10
C VAL A 533 18.82 32.65 -13.59
N THR A 534 17.96 33.22 -14.43
CA THR A 534 18.17 33.29 -15.88
C THR A 534 18.16 34.74 -16.31
N PHE A 535 19.20 35.22 -16.98
CA PHE A 535 19.28 36.53 -17.56
C PHE A 535 18.50 36.62 -18.89
N GLY A 536 18.01 37.83 -19.18
CA GLY A 536 17.36 38.12 -20.46
C GLY A 536 18.33 38.36 -21.60
N ALA A 537 17.95 39.20 -22.55
CA ALA A 537 18.76 39.49 -23.75
C ALA A 537 20.01 40.34 -23.47
N THR A 538 20.12 40.95 -22.28
CA THR A 538 21.22 41.82 -21.90
C THR A 538 22.16 41.11 -20.93
N ALA A 539 23.43 41.01 -21.28
CA ALA A 539 24.47 40.56 -20.35
C ALA A 539 24.71 41.57 -19.24
N GLY A 540 25.08 41.11 -18.04
CA GLY A 540 25.30 41.98 -16.91
C GLY A 540 25.71 41.26 -15.65
N PHE A 541 25.47 41.90 -14.52
CA PHE A 541 25.89 41.43 -13.21
C PHE A 541 24.68 41.29 -12.29
N LEU A 542 24.58 40.17 -11.58
CA LEU A 542 23.65 39.99 -10.47
C LEU A 542 24.24 40.73 -9.26
N THR A 543 23.53 41.75 -8.76
CA THR A 543 24.02 42.66 -7.71
C THR A 543 23.33 42.48 -6.37
N LEU A 544 22.24 41.70 -6.32
CA LEU A 544 21.56 41.24 -5.11
C LEU A 544 20.89 39.92 -5.40
N LEU A 545 21.02 38.96 -4.49
CA LEU A 545 20.18 37.76 -4.43
C LEU A 545 20.03 37.34 -2.97
N ARG A 546 18.79 37.21 -2.51
CA ARG A 546 18.49 36.75 -1.15
C ARG A 546 17.20 35.94 -1.10
N GLN A 547 17.08 35.11 -0.10
CA GLN A 547 15.85 34.42 0.25
C GLN A 547 15.30 34.98 1.56
N ARG A 548 14.04 35.33 1.56
CA ARG A 548 13.26 35.67 2.75
C ARG A 548 12.24 34.56 3.07
N GLY A 549 11.85 34.46 4.32
CA GLY A 549 10.84 33.51 4.77
C GLY A 549 10.53 33.65 6.25
N GLN A 550 9.59 32.86 6.70
CA GLN A 550 9.37 32.64 8.12
C GLN A 550 10.41 31.65 8.61
N ALA A 551 11.28 32.12 9.51
CA ALA A 551 12.29 31.27 10.11
C ALA A 551 11.77 30.65 11.41
N TRP A 552 12.23 29.46 11.70
CA TRP A 552 11.84 28.68 12.86
C TRP A 552 13.07 28.30 13.67
N ILE A 553 12.88 28.25 14.99
CA ILE A 553 13.86 27.74 15.95
C ILE A 553 13.21 26.64 16.79
N TYR A 554 13.98 25.65 17.15
CA TYR A 554 13.53 24.64 18.10
C TYR A 554 13.81 25.11 19.52
N THR A 555 12.84 24.89 20.39
CA THR A 555 13.02 25.06 21.84
C THR A 555 13.90 23.94 22.42
N ASP A 556 14.26 24.06 23.67
CA ASP A 556 14.92 22.97 24.38
C ASP A 556 14.06 21.72 24.45
N TRP A 557 14.71 20.58 24.49
CA TRP A 557 14.03 19.29 24.64
C TRP A 557 13.36 19.19 26.01
N PHE A 558 12.14 18.68 26.02
CA PHE A 558 11.47 18.27 27.24
C PHE A 558 11.00 16.82 27.11
N ALA A 559 10.94 16.11 28.24
CA ALA A 559 10.55 14.71 28.28
C ALA A 559 9.12 14.55 28.76
N VAL A 560 8.34 13.76 28.06
CA VAL A 560 7.04 13.27 28.49
C VAL A 560 7.22 11.80 28.89
N VAL A 561 7.05 11.50 30.17
CA VAL A 561 7.38 10.19 30.74
C VAL A 561 6.12 9.46 31.17
N ASN A 562 6.00 8.21 30.75
CA ASN A 562 4.95 7.30 31.18
C ASN A 562 5.58 6.04 31.78
N ALA A 563 5.07 5.58 32.93
CA ALA A 563 5.59 4.40 33.60
C ALA A 563 4.48 3.63 34.33
N ASP A 564 4.55 2.29 34.30
CA ASP A 564 3.67 1.42 35.05
C ASP A 564 4.44 0.78 36.22
N ALA A 565 4.18 1.27 37.46
CA ALA A 565 4.89 0.82 38.66
C ALA A 565 4.65 -0.67 38.97
N THR A 566 3.49 -1.21 38.60
CA THR A 566 3.16 -2.62 38.85
C THR A 566 4.01 -3.50 37.93
N SER A 567 4.05 -3.19 36.65
CA SER A 567 4.87 -3.89 35.66
C SER A 567 6.38 -3.75 35.95
N ILE A 568 6.85 -2.56 36.35
CA ILE A 568 8.24 -2.35 36.76
C ILE A 568 8.60 -3.24 37.98
N THR A 569 7.69 -3.39 38.94
CA THR A 569 7.90 -4.27 40.09
C THR A 569 7.98 -5.73 39.66
N ALA A 570 7.14 -6.16 38.71
CA ALA A 570 7.08 -7.54 38.25
C ALA A 570 8.25 -7.92 37.31
N TYR A 571 8.62 -7.02 36.39
CA TYR A 571 9.51 -7.32 35.25
C TYR A 571 10.78 -6.47 35.21
N ARG A 572 11.06 -5.68 36.22
CA ARG A 572 12.11 -4.65 36.31
C ARG A 572 11.81 -3.47 35.37
N ASP A 573 12.59 -2.40 35.53
CA ASP A 573 12.49 -1.21 34.67
C ASP A 573 13.00 -1.52 33.26
N ARG A 574 12.09 -1.46 32.28
CA ARG A 574 12.34 -1.66 30.85
C ARG A 574 12.10 -0.33 30.15
N PHE A 575 13.10 0.53 30.21
CA PHE A 575 13.03 1.90 29.71
C PHE A 575 13.25 1.98 28.20
N LYS A 576 12.40 2.76 27.53
CA LYS A 576 12.53 3.13 26.12
C LYS A 576 12.49 4.64 25.96
N ASN A 577 13.51 5.22 25.34
CA ASN A 577 13.50 6.63 24.95
C ASN A 577 13.18 6.77 23.47
N ILE A 578 12.26 7.67 23.11
CA ILE A 578 11.84 8.00 21.75
C ILE A 578 12.08 9.50 21.55
N ALA A 579 13.04 9.83 20.69
CA ALA A 579 13.25 11.22 20.28
C ALA A 579 12.19 11.57 19.24
N CYS A 580 11.38 12.60 19.50
CA CYS A 580 10.30 13.01 18.59
C CYS A 580 10.79 14.04 17.59
N ASN A 581 10.73 13.66 16.32
CA ASN A 581 10.99 14.57 15.20
C ASN A 581 9.71 15.21 14.66
N PHE A 582 8.57 14.58 14.91
CA PHE A 582 7.28 14.96 14.33
C PHE A 582 6.26 15.43 15.36
N ILE A 583 6.26 14.87 16.56
CA ILE A 583 5.41 15.33 17.67
C ILE A 583 6.08 16.52 18.35
N ASP A 584 5.35 17.62 18.51
CA ASP A 584 5.81 18.84 19.17
C ASP A 584 4.93 19.29 20.37
N ARG A 585 3.80 18.59 20.62
CA ARG A 585 2.92 18.84 21.77
C ARG A 585 3.03 17.75 22.83
N SER A 586 3.09 18.19 24.07
CA SER A 586 3.13 17.24 25.21
C SER A 586 1.91 16.33 25.27
N ALA A 587 0.72 16.85 24.95
CA ALA A 587 -0.51 16.05 24.97
C ALA A 587 -0.49 14.88 23.96
N ASN A 588 0.07 15.08 22.76
CA ASN A 588 0.19 14.04 21.77
C ASN A 588 1.26 13.02 22.17
N ALA A 589 2.37 13.46 22.70
CA ALA A 589 3.41 12.58 23.24
C ALA A 589 2.91 11.76 24.44
N GLU A 590 2.09 12.37 25.31
CA GLU A 590 1.47 11.67 26.45
C GLU A 590 0.51 10.57 25.96
N ALA A 591 -0.34 10.89 24.97
CA ALA A 591 -1.28 9.94 24.41
C ALA A 591 -0.57 8.78 23.68
N ALA A 592 0.45 9.07 22.87
CA ALA A 592 1.25 8.04 22.21
C ALA A 592 2.01 7.17 23.21
N GLY A 593 2.61 7.80 24.22
CA GLY A 593 3.33 7.10 25.28
C GLY A 593 2.43 6.24 26.16
N ALA A 594 1.23 6.73 26.48
CA ALA A 594 0.25 5.97 27.25
C ALA A 594 -0.29 4.76 26.47
N HIS A 595 -0.60 4.93 25.18
CA HIS A 595 -1.03 3.83 24.31
C HIS A 595 0.05 2.75 24.19
N ARG A 596 1.29 3.17 23.92
CA ARG A 596 2.44 2.25 23.83
C ARG A 596 2.68 1.51 25.14
N LEU A 597 2.57 2.21 26.27
CA LEU A 597 2.68 1.61 27.60
C LEU A 597 1.59 0.55 27.83
N ALA A 598 0.33 0.86 27.51
CA ALA A 598 -0.78 -0.08 27.66
C ALA A 598 -0.55 -1.38 26.87
N ARG A 599 0.02 -1.29 25.66
CA ARG A 599 0.29 -2.45 24.79
C ARG A 599 1.52 -3.26 25.19
N LYS A 600 2.53 -2.65 25.80
CA LYS A 600 3.87 -3.25 25.95
C LYS A 600 4.36 -3.39 27.40
N LYS A 601 3.61 -2.94 28.37
CA LYS A 601 4.04 -2.99 29.78
C LYS A 601 4.16 -4.41 30.33
N ASP A 602 3.43 -5.36 29.79
CA ASP A 602 3.39 -6.75 30.21
C ASP A 602 3.92 -7.68 29.11
N PRO A 603 4.44 -8.87 29.47
CA PRO A 603 4.82 -9.87 28.48
C PRO A 603 3.64 -10.20 27.56
N LYS A 604 3.90 -10.33 26.27
CA LYS A 604 2.92 -10.78 25.28
C LYS A 604 3.36 -12.11 24.71
N THR A 605 2.46 -13.07 24.75
CA THR A 605 2.65 -14.37 24.13
C THR A 605 2.76 -14.23 22.62
N ARG A 606 3.69 -14.96 22.04
CA ARG A 606 3.87 -15.08 20.59
C ARG A 606 3.58 -16.49 20.15
N LEU A 607 2.82 -16.62 19.07
CA LEU A 607 2.56 -17.93 18.45
C LEU A 607 3.07 -17.95 17.02
N THR A 608 3.56 -19.12 16.62
CA THR A 608 3.79 -19.42 15.21
C THR A 608 2.92 -20.60 14.84
N LEU A 609 1.93 -20.38 13.96
CA LEU A 609 1.04 -21.43 13.49
C LEU A 609 1.44 -21.90 12.10
N THR A 610 1.53 -23.21 11.92
CA THR A 610 1.72 -23.82 10.61
C THR A 610 0.38 -24.34 10.08
N LEU A 611 -0.05 -23.82 8.95
CA LEU A 611 -1.26 -24.18 8.24
C LEU A 611 -0.91 -24.95 6.98
N MET A 612 -1.69 -26.00 6.69
CA MET A 612 -1.60 -26.76 5.44
C MET A 612 -2.95 -26.69 4.75
N GLY A 613 -2.97 -26.38 3.46
CA GLY A 613 -4.19 -26.31 2.67
C GLY A 613 -4.85 -27.69 2.44
N ALA A 614 -5.08 -28.45 3.51
CA ALA A 614 -5.55 -29.83 3.44
C ALA A 614 -7.07 -29.94 3.32
N ASP A 615 -7.81 -28.93 3.71
CA ASP A 615 -9.27 -28.86 3.61
C ASP A 615 -9.74 -27.44 3.22
N VAL A 616 -11.01 -27.34 2.84
CA VAL A 616 -11.61 -26.08 2.36
C VAL A 616 -11.60 -24.97 3.41
N PRO A 617 -12.00 -25.21 4.69
CA PRO A 617 -11.95 -24.15 5.70
C PRO A 617 -10.54 -23.58 5.90
N THR A 618 -9.54 -24.46 6.06
CA THR A 618 -8.15 -24.01 6.25
C THR A 618 -7.64 -23.24 5.03
N ALA A 619 -7.83 -23.78 3.82
CA ALA A 619 -7.39 -23.14 2.59
C ALA A 619 -8.02 -21.77 2.38
N ARG A 620 -9.31 -21.63 2.69
CA ARG A 620 -10.02 -20.35 2.62
C ARG A 620 -9.41 -19.32 3.56
N HIS A 621 -9.20 -19.67 4.82
CA HIS A 621 -8.61 -18.75 5.80
C HIS A 621 -7.15 -18.39 5.49
N MET A 622 -6.38 -19.30 4.88
CA MET A 622 -5.05 -18.98 4.36
C MET A 622 -5.11 -17.87 3.31
N MET A 623 -6.12 -17.85 2.45
CA MET A 623 -6.31 -16.81 1.43
C MET A 623 -6.75 -15.48 1.99
N GLN A 624 -7.51 -15.47 3.08
CA GLN A 624 -8.19 -14.27 3.58
C GLN A 624 -7.39 -13.48 4.61
N ARG A 625 -6.56 -14.15 5.43
CA ARG A 625 -5.90 -13.50 6.56
C ARG A 625 -4.81 -12.53 6.11
N ARG A 626 -4.72 -11.42 6.84
CA ARG A 626 -3.77 -10.32 6.60
C ARG A 626 -3.15 -9.87 7.91
N VAL A 627 -2.08 -9.10 7.81
CA VAL A 627 -1.50 -8.39 8.95
C VAL A 627 -2.58 -7.54 9.63
N SER A 628 -2.55 -7.47 10.94
CA SER A 628 -3.51 -6.82 11.85
C SER A 628 -4.85 -7.53 12.05
N ASP A 629 -5.15 -8.62 11.34
CA ASP A 629 -6.35 -9.41 11.63
C ASP A 629 -6.31 -9.98 13.05
N LEU A 630 -7.43 -9.85 13.79
CA LEU A 630 -7.60 -10.50 15.10
C LEU A 630 -8.11 -11.91 14.89
N VAL A 631 -7.44 -12.89 15.48
CA VAL A 631 -7.79 -14.32 15.37
C VAL A 631 -7.81 -14.98 16.74
N THR A 632 -8.64 -15.99 16.92
CA THR A 632 -8.66 -16.82 18.14
C THR A 632 -7.87 -18.09 17.87
N CYS A 633 -7.00 -18.47 18.80
CA CYS A 633 -6.29 -19.75 18.79
C CYS A 633 -6.81 -20.63 19.91
N VAL A 634 -7.21 -21.85 19.55
CA VAL A 634 -7.68 -22.87 20.50
C VAL A 634 -6.73 -24.08 20.41
N TYR A 635 -6.07 -24.38 21.53
CA TYR A 635 -5.27 -25.60 21.68
C TYR A 635 -5.76 -26.37 22.88
N SER A 636 -6.49 -27.45 22.60
CA SER A 636 -7.29 -28.18 23.60
C SER A 636 -6.45 -28.79 24.69
N ASP A 637 -5.30 -29.41 24.35
CA ASP A 637 -4.45 -30.11 25.30
C ASP A 637 -3.75 -29.17 26.30
N MET A 638 -3.51 -27.91 25.91
CA MET A 638 -2.89 -26.89 26.76
C MET A 638 -3.90 -25.94 27.40
N GLY A 639 -5.18 -26.04 27.04
CA GLY A 639 -6.23 -25.14 27.55
C GLY A 639 -6.14 -23.72 27.03
N ILE A 640 -5.48 -23.51 25.88
CA ILE A 640 -5.37 -22.18 25.24
C ILE A 640 -6.68 -21.87 24.51
N ASN A 641 -7.21 -20.68 24.74
CA ASN A 641 -8.36 -20.12 24.03
C ASN A 641 -8.28 -18.60 24.10
N ASP A 642 -7.30 -18.03 23.40
CA ASP A 642 -6.96 -16.62 23.48
C ASP A 642 -6.95 -15.98 22.10
N THR A 643 -6.96 -14.65 22.08
CA THR A 643 -6.97 -13.84 20.85
C THR A 643 -5.59 -13.26 20.53
N PHE A 644 -5.26 -13.22 19.25
CA PHE A 644 -3.96 -12.81 18.74
C PHE A 644 -4.12 -11.97 17.49
N PHE A 645 -3.27 -10.97 17.32
CA PHE A 645 -3.13 -10.26 16.05
C PHE A 645 -2.13 -10.97 15.13
N VAL A 646 -2.47 -11.02 13.84
CA VAL A 646 -1.55 -11.49 12.79
C VAL A 646 -0.48 -10.41 12.58
N GLU A 647 0.79 -10.77 12.79
CA GLU A 647 1.94 -9.88 12.66
C GLU A 647 2.77 -10.16 11.39
N GLY A 648 2.57 -11.31 10.78
CA GLY A 648 3.26 -11.67 9.56
C GLY A 648 2.84 -13.01 9.02
N GLU A 649 3.21 -13.25 7.77
CA GLU A 649 2.95 -14.50 7.08
C GLU A 649 4.14 -14.94 6.22
N SER A 650 4.31 -16.23 6.09
CA SER A 650 5.19 -16.79 5.07
C SER A 650 4.52 -17.96 4.36
N TRP A 651 4.89 -18.16 3.11
CA TRP A 651 4.30 -19.16 2.23
C TRP A 651 5.37 -20.01 1.57
N THR A 652 5.10 -21.31 1.49
CA THR A 652 5.89 -22.25 0.69
C THR A 652 4.94 -23.00 -0.24
N ILE A 653 5.18 -22.92 -1.55
CA ILE A 653 4.33 -23.49 -2.58
C ILE A 653 5.20 -24.31 -3.53
N ASP A 654 4.86 -25.57 -3.76
CA ASP A 654 5.53 -26.43 -4.72
C ASP A 654 4.90 -26.34 -6.13
N GLN A 655 5.55 -26.92 -7.12
CA GLN A 655 5.14 -26.92 -8.54
C GLN A 655 3.71 -27.45 -8.76
N ALA A 656 3.25 -28.36 -7.91
CA ALA A 656 1.95 -29.01 -8.08
C ALA A 656 0.82 -28.24 -7.35
N GLY A 657 1.16 -27.20 -6.57
CA GLY A 657 0.22 -26.51 -5.68
C GLY A 657 -0.31 -27.42 -4.55
N PHE A 658 0.32 -28.59 -4.34
CA PHE A 658 -0.15 -29.60 -3.39
C PHE A 658 0.41 -29.41 -1.98
N ALA A 659 1.61 -28.86 -1.86
CA ALA A 659 2.26 -28.64 -0.57
C ALA A 659 2.28 -27.16 -0.22
N THR A 660 1.11 -26.54 -0.24
CA THR A 660 1.00 -25.14 0.18
C THR A 660 0.98 -25.09 1.69
N GLN A 661 1.99 -24.50 2.23
CA GLN A 661 2.15 -24.23 3.65
C GLN A 661 2.13 -22.70 3.85
N GLN A 662 1.33 -22.27 4.81
CA GLN A 662 1.39 -20.91 5.36
C GLN A 662 1.84 -20.98 6.82
N ILE A 663 2.73 -20.09 7.19
CA ILE A 663 3.11 -19.90 8.58
C ILE A 663 2.62 -18.50 8.97
N LEU A 664 1.79 -18.41 10.00
CA LEU A 664 1.34 -17.18 10.59
C LEU A 664 2.17 -16.88 11.85
N GLN A 665 2.65 -15.66 11.95
CA GLN A 665 3.22 -15.12 13.18
C GLN A 665 2.15 -14.30 13.89
N LEU A 666 1.90 -14.60 15.14
CA LEU A 666 0.82 -14.04 15.94
C LEU A 666 1.39 -13.46 17.23
N ARG A 667 0.77 -12.37 17.70
CA ARG A 667 1.05 -11.77 19.01
C ARG A 667 -0.26 -11.60 19.77
N GLU A 668 -0.26 -11.95 21.05
CA GLU A 668 -1.40 -11.76 21.95
C GLU A 668 -1.96 -10.32 21.87
N ALA A 669 -3.26 -10.23 21.76
CA ALA A 669 -4.00 -8.98 21.57
C ALA A 669 -3.94 -8.02 22.77
#